data_ec18e243f8a449c6ad0c367f007142ba
#
_entry.id   ec18e243f8a449c6ad0c367f007142ba
#
_cell.length_a   1.000
_cell.length_b   1.000
_cell.length_c   1.000
_cell.angle_alpha   90.00
_cell.angle_beta   90.00
_cell.angle_gamma   90.00
#
_symmetry.space_group_name_H-M   'P 1'
#
loop_
_entity.id
_entity.type
_entity.pdbx_description
1 polymer ?
#
loop_
_entity_poly.entity_id
_entity_poly.type
_entity_poly.pdbx_seq_one_letter_code
_entity_poly.pdbx_strand_id
1 'polypeptide(L)'
;VAEDTSRQTGASDEERYDFRALQEKWLPIWEETRPFATDDPDDKRPRKYVLDMFPYPSGDLHMGHAEAYALGDVIARYWRQQGFNVLHPIGWDSFGLPAENAAIKRGLNPVTWTYDNIEQQKRSMKRYAASFDWDRVLHTSDPEYYKWNQWLFLKMYEKGLAYRKDSWVNWDPVDQTVLANEQVLADGTSERSGAVVVKKKLTQWYFKITDYADRLLDDLNQLEGSWPSKVIAMQRNWIGRSIGADVEFEIEGRDERVTVFTTRPDTLYGATFMVVAPDSDLASELVEGSEPAIRDAFRSYLETVQKSSEIERLTADRPKTGVFLGRYAVNPVNGERLPIWAADYVLSDYGHGAVMAVPAHDQRDLDFARAFDLPVRVVVDTNASVTGAIPVIPADPEELAALEKEYSLDPATTGEALTGDGRLINSGPLDGLSKRTAIERVIRMLEERGRGRSAKNYRLRDWLISRQRYWGTPIPIIHGADGELVPVPEDQLPVVLPSTDGLDLQPKGSSPLGAAEDWVNVPHPVDGSPARRDPDTMDTFVDSSWYFLRFLSPKDDTQAFDPKLAEKWAPVDQYVGGVTHAILHLLYARFITKVLFDLGYVSFTEPFTALLNQGMVQMDGAAMSKSKGNIVRLSDQLDEFGVDAVRLTMAFAGPPEDDIDWADVSPGGSAKFLARAWRLAKDVTSRPDVEWKSGDAALRRQTHRFLAESPSLIEAFKFNVVVARLMELVNATRKVVDSGAGAGDPAVREAVEVVAMALNLFAPYTAEDMWHRLGYEGTVAHALWRKADPSLLVEEKVTAILQVDGKVRDRLEVSPKISSDELEEKARATAGVARALVGREVVKAIVRAPRLVNLVTKAV
;
A
#
# COMPACT_ATOMS: atom_id res chain seq x y z
N VAL A 1 76.29 -20.97 -12.86
CA VAL A 1 75.87 -22.14 -12.09
C VAL A 1 74.92 -21.58 -11.03
N ALA A 2 73.66 -21.62 -11.22
CA ALA A 2 72.62 -21.37 -10.25
C ALA A 2 71.67 -22.57 -10.26
N GLU A 3 71.63 -23.34 -9.20
CA GLU A 3 70.76 -24.49 -9.01
C GLU A 3 69.30 -24.03 -8.89
N ASP A 4 68.47 -24.63 -9.73
CA ASP A 4 67.03 -24.60 -9.73
C ASP A 4 66.53 -25.54 -8.62
N THR A 5 65.94 -25.01 -7.54
CA THR A 5 65.20 -25.80 -6.56
C THR A 5 63.73 -25.51 -6.70
N SER A 6 63.09 -26.08 -7.70
CA SER A 6 61.62 -26.22 -7.78
C SER A 6 61.14 -27.18 -6.65
N ARG A 7 60.72 -26.61 -5.54
CA ARG A 7 59.86 -27.26 -4.59
C ARG A 7 58.44 -27.31 -5.16
N GLN A 8 58.06 -28.40 -5.77
CA GLN A 8 56.64 -28.78 -5.92
C GLN A 8 56.03 -28.97 -4.52
N THR A 9 55.34 -28.01 -4.04
CA THR A 9 54.34 -28.15 -3.01
C THR A 9 53.02 -28.52 -3.72
N GLY A 10 52.70 -29.82 -3.75
CA GLY A 10 51.38 -30.32 -4.07
C GLY A 10 50.41 -29.80 -3.00
N ALA A 11 49.92 -28.56 -3.14
CA ALA A 11 48.69 -28.16 -2.49
C ALA A 11 47.56 -28.78 -3.31
N SER A 12 46.84 -29.73 -2.72
CA SER A 12 45.52 -30.13 -3.22
C SER A 12 44.71 -28.86 -3.43
N ASP A 13 44.22 -28.67 -4.66
CA ASP A 13 43.25 -27.62 -4.96
C ASP A 13 42.05 -27.80 -4.02
N GLU A 14 42.08 -27.16 -2.86
CA GLU A 14 40.94 -27.17 -1.96
C GLU A 14 39.83 -26.41 -2.68
N GLU A 15 38.82 -27.13 -3.10
CA GLU A 15 37.61 -26.59 -3.71
C GLU A 15 37.05 -25.48 -2.82
N ARG A 16 37.02 -24.26 -3.33
CA ARG A 16 36.56 -23.06 -2.65
C ARG A 16 35.12 -22.75 -3.01
N TYR A 17 34.41 -22.09 -2.11
CA TYR A 17 33.11 -21.54 -2.42
C TYR A 17 33.24 -20.48 -3.51
N ASP A 18 32.60 -20.73 -4.65
CA ASP A 18 32.52 -19.85 -5.81
C ASP A 18 31.07 -19.66 -6.22
N PHE A 19 30.48 -18.52 -5.86
CA PHE A 19 29.09 -18.21 -6.16
C PHE A 19 28.82 -18.13 -7.67
N ARG A 20 29.80 -17.75 -8.50
CA ARG A 20 29.66 -17.69 -9.96
C ARG A 20 29.50 -19.09 -10.54
N ALA A 21 30.37 -19.98 -10.14
CA ALA A 21 30.28 -21.38 -10.55
C ALA A 21 28.97 -22.03 -10.12
N LEU A 22 28.46 -21.71 -8.93
CA LEU A 22 27.15 -22.20 -8.46
C LEU A 22 25.99 -21.66 -9.32
N GLN A 23 26.02 -20.37 -9.65
CA GLN A 23 24.98 -19.76 -10.50
C GLN A 23 25.00 -20.36 -11.92
N GLU A 24 26.17 -20.52 -12.52
CA GLU A 24 26.35 -21.14 -13.84
C GLU A 24 25.89 -22.59 -13.87
N LYS A 25 26.08 -23.35 -12.79
CA LYS A 25 25.63 -24.73 -12.64
C LYS A 25 24.12 -24.85 -12.51
N TRP A 26 23.52 -24.13 -11.56
CA TRP A 26 22.15 -24.39 -11.13
C TRP A 26 21.08 -23.70 -11.97
N LEU A 27 21.34 -22.50 -12.50
CA LEU A 27 20.36 -21.77 -13.29
C LEU A 27 19.85 -22.56 -14.51
N PRO A 28 20.71 -23.17 -15.37
CA PRO A 28 20.23 -23.97 -16.48
C PRO A 28 19.45 -25.23 -16.05
N ILE A 29 19.83 -25.84 -14.92
CA ILE A 29 19.14 -27.02 -14.38
C ILE A 29 17.71 -26.63 -13.96
N TRP A 30 17.52 -25.50 -13.29
CA TRP A 30 16.19 -25.02 -12.91
C TRP A 30 15.34 -24.60 -14.12
N GLU A 31 15.95 -24.08 -15.18
CA GLU A 31 15.24 -23.78 -16.42
C GLU A 31 14.74 -25.06 -17.11
N GLU A 32 15.52 -26.14 -17.10
CA GLU A 32 15.14 -27.40 -17.67
C GLU A 32 14.09 -28.13 -16.81
N THR A 33 14.33 -28.26 -15.51
CA THR A 33 13.49 -29.06 -14.60
C THR A 33 12.21 -28.33 -14.17
N ARG A 34 12.11 -27.03 -14.33
CA ARG A 34 10.92 -26.21 -13.98
C ARG A 34 10.35 -26.51 -12.58
N PRO A 35 11.15 -26.44 -11.50
CA PRO A 35 10.76 -26.97 -10.18
C PRO A 35 9.59 -26.20 -9.53
N PHE A 36 9.19 -25.08 -10.07
CA PHE A 36 8.14 -24.19 -9.53
C PHE A 36 6.88 -24.15 -10.40
N ALA A 37 6.79 -24.97 -11.44
CA ALA A 37 5.60 -25.09 -12.27
C ALA A 37 4.39 -25.60 -11.48
N THR A 38 3.20 -25.07 -11.77
CA THR A 38 1.94 -25.37 -11.07
C THR A 38 0.86 -25.92 -12.03
N ASP A 39 1.29 -26.47 -13.17
CA ASP A 39 0.41 -26.93 -14.25
C ASP A 39 -0.05 -28.41 -14.11
N ASP A 40 0.42 -29.12 -13.06
CA ASP A 40 -0.01 -30.49 -12.82
C ASP A 40 -1.46 -30.55 -12.29
N PRO A 41 -2.42 -31.05 -13.09
CA PRO A 41 -3.83 -31.12 -12.67
C PRO A 41 -4.06 -32.17 -11.58
N ASP A 42 -3.17 -33.14 -11.44
CA ASP A 42 -3.28 -34.22 -10.47
C ASP A 42 -2.66 -33.91 -9.11
N ASP A 43 -2.02 -32.74 -8.96
CA ASP A 43 -1.47 -32.28 -7.69
C ASP A 43 -2.59 -32.03 -6.67
N LYS A 44 -2.61 -32.83 -5.61
CA LYS A 44 -3.62 -32.82 -4.55
C LYS A 44 -3.17 -32.06 -3.30
N ARG A 45 -1.95 -31.52 -3.29
CA ARG A 45 -1.48 -30.70 -2.17
C ARG A 45 -2.40 -29.49 -1.97
N PRO A 46 -2.61 -29.04 -0.73
CA PRO A 46 -3.31 -27.79 -0.50
C PRO A 46 -2.58 -26.63 -1.20
N ARG A 47 -3.34 -25.66 -1.66
CA ARG A 47 -2.83 -24.57 -2.52
C ARG A 47 -2.54 -23.32 -1.72
N LYS A 48 -1.55 -22.56 -2.17
CA LYS A 48 -1.22 -21.22 -1.75
C LYS A 48 -0.86 -20.35 -2.94
N TYR A 49 -1.26 -19.10 -2.91
CA TYR A 49 -0.98 -18.12 -3.93
C TYR A 49 -0.17 -16.97 -3.32
N VAL A 50 1.09 -16.86 -3.71
CA VAL A 50 1.98 -15.74 -3.38
C VAL A 50 2.12 -14.87 -4.62
N LEU A 51 2.01 -13.57 -4.46
CA LEU A 51 2.13 -12.62 -5.56
C LEU A 51 2.94 -11.41 -5.14
N ASP A 52 3.98 -11.11 -5.90
CA ASP A 52 4.71 -9.84 -5.82
C ASP A 52 4.14 -8.87 -6.86
N MET A 53 4.10 -7.57 -6.53
CA MET A 53 3.72 -6.57 -7.52
C MET A 53 4.67 -6.64 -8.70
N PHE A 54 4.12 -6.80 -9.90
CA PHE A 54 4.90 -6.91 -11.12
C PHE A 54 5.52 -5.56 -11.53
N PRO A 55 6.70 -5.56 -12.18
CA PRO A 55 7.42 -4.33 -12.48
C PRO A 55 6.92 -3.64 -13.73
N TYR A 56 7.23 -2.34 -13.84
CA TYR A 56 7.19 -1.59 -15.09
C TYR A 56 8.50 -1.82 -15.88
N PRO A 57 8.44 -2.09 -17.20
CA PRO A 57 9.63 -2.28 -18.04
C PRO A 57 10.23 -0.92 -18.50
N SER A 58 10.58 -0.06 -17.57
CA SER A 58 11.13 1.28 -17.83
C SER A 58 12.66 1.37 -17.70
N GLY A 59 13.31 0.24 -17.49
CA GLY A 59 14.74 0.04 -17.31
C GLY A 59 15.00 -1.31 -16.66
N ASP A 60 16.24 -1.59 -16.25
CA ASP A 60 16.55 -2.84 -15.52
C ASP A 60 16.04 -2.79 -14.08
N LEU A 61 16.07 -3.95 -13.42
CA LEU A 61 15.70 -4.07 -12.00
C LEU A 61 16.62 -3.23 -11.11
N HIS A 62 16.06 -2.67 -10.08
CA HIS A 62 16.77 -1.89 -9.07
C HIS A 62 16.68 -2.56 -7.68
N MET A 63 17.37 -1.99 -6.69
CA MET A 63 17.47 -2.57 -5.34
C MET A 63 16.11 -2.77 -4.65
N GLY A 64 15.14 -1.88 -4.88
CA GLY A 64 13.79 -2.06 -4.34
C GLY A 64 13.04 -3.27 -4.92
N HIS A 65 13.23 -3.59 -6.19
CA HIS A 65 12.72 -4.85 -6.76
C HIS A 65 13.39 -6.06 -6.12
N ALA A 66 14.71 -5.99 -5.90
CA ALA A 66 15.48 -7.06 -5.27
C ALA A 66 14.95 -7.37 -3.86
N GLU A 67 14.62 -6.34 -3.08
CA GLU A 67 14.02 -6.49 -1.75
C GLU A 67 12.65 -7.18 -1.84
N ALA A 68 11.71 -6.62 -2.61
CA ALA A 68 10.35 -7.16 -2.73
C ALA A 68 10.35 -8.63 -3.15
N TYR A 69 11.12 -8.95 -4.20
CA TYR A 69 11.16 -10.33 -4.72
C TYR A 69 11.91 -11.31 -3.81
N ALA A 70 12.90 -10.86 -3.03
CA ALA A 70 13.51 -11.70 -2.01
C ALA A 70 12.52 -12.03 -0.90
N LEU A 71 11.78 -11.04 -0.41
CA LEU A 71 10.83 -11.23 0.69
C LEU A 71 9.64 -12.11 0.29
N GLY A 72 9.03 -11.87 -0.87
CA GLY A 72 7.95 -12.71 -1.40
C GLY A 72 8.40 -14.14 -1.64
N ASP A 73 9.61 -14.31 -2.15
CA ASP A 73 10.18 -15.64 -2.42
C ASP A 73 10.46 -16.44 -1.14
N VAL A 74 10.83 -15.79 -0.03
CA VAL A 74 10.96 -16.47 1.27
C VAL A 74 9.65 -17.16 1.65
N ILE A 75 8.52 -16.48 1.53
CA ILE A 75 7.20 -17.04 1.86
C ILE A 75 6.82 -18.15 0.89
N ALA A 76 7.04 -17.95 -0.41
CA ALA A 76 6.72 -18.96 -1.42
C ALA A 76 7.51 -20.25 -1.18
N ARG A 77 8.81 -20.16 -0.92
CA ARG A 77 9.68 -21.29 -0.62
C ARG A 77 9.30 -21.97 0.69
N TYR A 78 9.02 -21.19 1.74
CA TYR A 78 8.59 -21.72 3.02
C TYR A 78 7.29 -22.51 2.91
N TRP A 79 6.28 -22.00 2.22
CA TRP A 79 5.01 -22.72 2.05
C TRP A 79 5.17 -24.01 1.22
N ARG A 80 6.07 -24.03 0.22
CA ARG A 80 6.41 -25.30 -0.46
C ARG A 80 7.00 -26.31 0.51
N GLN A 81 7.90 -25.86 1.39
CA GLN A 81 8.49 -26.71 2.43
C GLN A 81 7.49 -27.13 3.52
N GLN A 82 6.36 -26.43 3.65
CA GLN A 82 5.22 -26.87 4.47
C GLN A 82 4.29 -27.85 3.74
N GLY A 83 4.59 -28.23 2.51
CA GLY A 83 3.82 -29.20 1.73
C GLY A 83 2.70 -28.60 0.88
N PHE A 84 2.66 -27.29 0.71
CA PHE A 84 1.70 -26.65 -0.20
C PHE A 84 2.17 -26.71 -1.67
N ASN A 85 1.19 -26.77 -2.57
CA ASN A 85 1.38 -26.39 -3.96
C ASN A 85 1.26 -24.86 -4.04
N VAL A 86 2.36 -24.19 -4.41
CA VAL A 86 2.44 -22.72 -4.34
C VAL A 86 2.51 -22.12 -5.73
N LEU A 87 1.50 -21.36 -6.09
CA LEU A 87 1.50 -20.49 -7.25
C LEU A 87 2.25 -19.18 -6.92
N HIS A 88 3.34 -18.93 -7.63
CA HIS A 88 4.15 -17.71 -7.53
C HIS A 88 4.49 -17.21 -8.94
N PRO A 89 3.55 -16.54 -9.61
CA PRO A 89 3.73 -16.08 -10.99
C PRO A 89 4.45 -14.74 -11.05
N ILE A 90 4.92 -14.39 -12.24
CA ILE A 90 5.50 -13.08 -12.57
C ILE A 90 5.09 -12.65 -13.98
N GLY A 91 5.04 -11.37 -14.20
CA GLY A 91 4.76 -10.74 -15.49
C GLY A 91 5.20 -9.27 -15.49
N TRP A 92 4.68 -8.49 -16.42
CA TRP A 92 5.03 -7.07 -16.56
C TRP A 92 3.80 -6.21 -16.74
N ASP A 93 3.73 -5.13 -15.95
CA ASP A 93 2.83 -4.01 -16.20
C ASP A 93 3.46 -3.13 -17.28
N SER A 94 3.21 -3.51 -18.52
CA SER A 94 4.04 -3.07 -19.66
C SER A 94 3.44 -1.91 -20.45
N PHE A 95 2.21 -1.52 -20.18
CA PHE A 95 1.59 -0.31 -20.69
C PHE A 95 1.89 0.93 -19.82
N GLY A 96 1.50 2.09 -20.32
CA GLY A 96 1.41 3.33 -19.57
C GLY A 96 2.61 4.26 -19.69
N LEU A 97 2.47 5.38 -19.01
CA LEU A 97 3.40 6.51 -19.05
C LEU A 97 4.85 6.18 -18.69
N PRO A 98 5.16 5.30 -17.72
CA PRO A 98 6.55 5.03 -17.35
C PRO A 98 7.39 4.51 -18.52
N ALA A 99 6.88 3.52 -19.24
CA ALA A 99 7.56 2.94 -20.39
C ALA A 99 7.58 3.91 -21.58
N GLU A 100 6.44 4.53 -21.89
CA GLU A 100 6.31 5.48 -23.00
C GLU A 100 7.21 6.70 -22.85
N ASN A 101 7.20 7.35 -21.68
CA ASN A 101 8.06 8.50 -21.40
C ASN A 101 9.55 8.15 -21.43
N ALA A 102 9.92 6.97 -20.94
CA ALA A 102 11.29 6.50 -20.99
C ALA A 102 11.78 6.28 -22.43
N ALA A 103 10.91 5.79 -23.32
CA ALA A 103 11.19 5.62 -24.74
C ALA A 103 11.29 6.97 -25.46
N ILE A 104 10.31 7.86 -25.28
CA ILE A 104 10.26 9.18 -25.91
C ILE A 104 11.50 10.01 -25.56
N LYS A 105 11.91 10.05 -24.27
CA LYS A 105 13.13 10.77 -23.83
C LYS A 105 14.40 10.28 -24.51
N ARG A 106 14.41 9.06 -25.05
CA ARG A 106 15.55 8.45 -25.74
C ARG A 106 15.41 8.48 -27.25
N GLY A 107 14.28 9.01 -27.76
CA GLY A 107 13.98 8.98 -29.20
C GLY A 107 13.71 7.56 -29.74
N LEU A 108 13.24 6.66 -28.89
CA LEU A 108 12.98 5.27 -29.21
C LEU A 108 11.47 5.00 -29.34
N ASN A 109 11.12 3.92 -30.07
CA ASN A 109 9.75 3.45 -30.19
C ASN A 109 9.31 2.81 -28.86
N PRO A 110 8.16 3.20 -28.25
CA PRO A 110 7.69 2.64 -26.99
C PRO A 110 7.49 1.11 -27.02
N VAL A 111 7.03 0.56 -28.13
CA VAL A 111 6.81 -0.89 -28.30
C VAL A 111 8.13 -1.65 -28.16
N THR A 112 9.11 -1.32 -29.03
CA THR A 112 10.43 -1.96 -29.02
C THR A 112 11.12 -1.78 -27.68
N TRP A 113 11.14 -0.54 -27.17
CA TRP A 113 11.71 -0.22 -25.84
C TRP A 113 11.14 -1.06 -24.71
N THR A 114 9.81 -1.21 -24.69
CA THR A 114 9.12 -1.99 -23.67
C THR A 114 9.54 -3.46 -23.69
N TYR A 115 9.48 -4.10 -24.86
CA TYR A 115 9.82 -5.53 -24.96
C TYR A 115 11.32 -5.82 -24.79
N ASP A 116 12.21 -4.93 -25.20
CA ASP A 116 13.65 -5.04 -24.92
C ASP A 116 13.93 -5.01 -23.41
N ASN A 117 13.26 -4.12 -22.66
CA ASN A 117 13.38 -4.05 -21.21
C ASN A 117 12.75 -5.27 -20.52
N ILE A 118 11.63 -5.79 -21.02
CA ILE A 118 11.04 -7.04 -20.51
C ILE A 118 12.06 -8.17 -20.61
N GLU A 119 12.70 -8.36 -21.76
CA GLU A 119 13.69 -9.43 -21.94
C GLU A 119 14.95 -9.23 -21.07
N GLN A 120 15.36 -7.97 -20.86
CA GLN A 120 16.45 -7.66 -19.92
C GLN A 120 16.05 -7.99 -18.48
N GLN A 121 14.92 -7.51 -18.01
CA GLN A 121 14.44 -7.77 -16.65
C GLN A 121 14.17 -9.26 -16.41
N LYS A 122 13.64 -9.97 -17.40
CA LYS A 122 13.43 -11.43 -17.35
C LYS A 122 14.74 -12.19 -17.08
N ARG A 123 15.82 -11.84 -17.80
CA ARG A 123 17.15 -12.40 -17.54
C ARG A 123 17.64 -12.07 -16.12
N SER A 124 17.46 -10.85 -15.66
CA SER A 124 17.82 -10.42 -14.31
C SER A 124 17.03 -11.15 -13.24
N MET A 125 15.70 -11.33 -13.42
CA MET A 125 14.84 -12.07 -12.49
C MET A 125 15.19 -13.55 -12.42
N LYS A 126 15.45 -14.18 -13.57
CA LYS A 126 15.89 -15.60 -13.62
C LYS A 126 17.20 -15.79 -12.87
N ARG A 127 18.19 -14.90 -13.12
CA ARG A 127 19.45 -14.88 -12.38
C ARG A 127 19.25 -14.69 -10.88
N TYR A 128 18.30 -13.83 -10.48
CA TYR A 128 17.98 -13.55 -9.08
C TYR A 128 17.35 -14.74 -8.35
N ALA A 129 16.95 -15.79 -9.11
CA ALA A 129 16.49 -17.07 -8.61
C ALA A 129 15.26 -17.02 -7.70
N ALA A 130 14.38 -16.05 -7.86
CA ALA A 130 13.06 -16.11 -7.26
C ALA A 130 12.27 -17.31 -7.82
N SER A 131 11.51 -17.98 -6.97
CA SER A 131 10.82 -19.24 -7.33
C SER A 131 9.53 -19.00 -8.12
N PHE A 132 9.64 -18.23 -9.21
CA PHE A 132 8.52 -17.92 -10.08
C PHE A 132 8.12 -19.10 -10.98
N ASP A 133 6.81 -19.22 -11.21
CA ASP A 133 6.25 -20.09 -12.26
C ASP A 133 6.33 -19.37 -13.61
N TRP A 134 7.39 -19.63 -14.37
CA TRP A 134 7.68 -18.99 -15.66
C TRP A 134 6.74 -19.40 -16.79
N ASP A 135 5.89 -20.40 -16.60
CA ASP A 135 4.90 -20.82 -17.60
C ASP A 135 3.65 -19.94 -17.61
N ARG A 136 3.49 -19.12 -16.56
CA ARG A 136 2.35 -18.23 -16.38
C ARG A 136 2.66 -16.76 -16.64
N VAL A 137 3.74 -16.48 -17.35
CA VAL A 137 4.15 -15.12 -17.71
C VAL A 137 3.07 -14.41 -18.53
N LEU A 138 2.84 -13.14 -18.21
CA LEU A 138 1.98 -12.24 -18.99
C LEU A 138 2.62 -10.86 -19.12
N HIS A 139 2.24 -10.15 -20.19
CA HIS A 139 2.56 -8.74 -20.41
C HIS A 139 1.25 -8.00 -20.64
N THR A 140 0.99 -6.93 -19.90
CA THR A 140 -0.29 -6.21 -20.03
C THR A 140 -0.47 -5.52 -21.38
N SER A 141 0.64 -5.27 -22.08
CA SER A 141 0.64 -4.69 -23.44
C SER A 141 0.39 -5.68 -24.59
N ASP A 142 0.30 -6.99 -24.29
CA ASP A 142 -0.04 -7.98 -25.30
C ASP A 142 -1.53 -7.91 -25.63
N PRO A 143 -1.92 -7.96 -26.94
CA PRO A 143 -3.32 -7.96 -27.34
C PRO A 143 -4.18 -9.04 -26.65
N GLU A 144 -3.59 -10.19 -26.39
CA GLU A 144 -4.22 -11.31 -25.67
C GLU A 144 -4.55 -10.97 -24.21
N TYR A 145 -3.83 -9.99 -23.61
CA TYR A 145 -4.14 -9.48 -22.30
C TYR A 145 -5.15 -8.33 -22.37
N TYR A 146 -4.83 -7.26 -23.11
CA TYR A 146 -5.68 -6.07 -23.05
C TYR A 146 -7.04 -6.22 -23.76
N LYS A 147 -7.24 -7.26 -24.58
CA LYS A 147 -8.57 -7.71 -24.99
C LYS A 147 -9.54 -7.78 -23.81
N TRP A 148 -9.04 -8.27 -22.66
CA TRP A 148 -9.86 -8.50 -21.48
C TRP A 148 -10.03 -7.23 -20.63
N ASN A 149 -9.15 -6.25 -20.72
CA ASN A 149 -9.43 -4.91 -20.22
C ASN A 149 -10.60 -4.27 -20.97
N GLN A 150 -10.61 -4.44 -22.29
CA GLN A 150 -11.70 -3.94 -23.14
C GLN A 150 -13.01 -4.66 -22.85
N TRP A 151 -12.98 -5.97 -22.68
CA TRP A 151 -14.13 -6.75 -22.25
C TRP A 151 -14.66 -6.28 -20.88
N LEU A 152 -13.79 -6.09 -19.90
CA LEU A 152 -14.15 -5.58 -18.57
C LEU A 152 -14.81 -4.20 -18.67
N PHE A 153 -14.23 -3.30 -19.47
CA PHE A 153 -14.81 -2.00 -19.74
C PHE A 153 -16.24 -2.13 -20.29
N LEU A 154 -16.46 -3.00 -21.29
CA LEU A 154 -17.80 -3.22 -21.88
C LEU A 154 -18.79 -3.75 -20.86
N LYS A 155 -18.39 -4.70 -20.00
CA LYS A 155 -19.25 -5.21 -18.92
C LYS A 155 -19.62 -4.12 -17.92
N MET A 156 -18.68 -3.25 -17.58
CA MET A 156 -18.93 -2.10 -16.72
C MET A 156 -19.81 -1.04 -17.41
N TYR A 157 -19.63 -0.83 -18.71
CA TYR A 157 -20.47 0.08 -19.49
C TYR A 157 -21.93 -0.40 -19.54
N GLU A 158 -22.17 -1.68 -19.80
CA GLU A 158 -23.50 -2.30 -19.75
C GLU A 158 -24.21 -2.11 -18.40
N LYS A 159 -23.46 -2.06 -17.32
CA LYS A 159 -23.96 -1.86 -15.94
C LYS A 159 -24.05 -0.38 -15.53
N GLY A 160 -23.68 0.55 -16.42
CA GLY A 160 -23.63 1.97 -16.09
C GLY A 160 -22.49 2.35 -15.14
N LEU A 161 -21.50 1.47 -14.94
CA LEU A 161 -20.31 1.70 -14.12
C LEU A 161 -19.18 2.36 -14.91
N ALA A 162 -19.20 2.31 -16.24
CA ALA A 162 -18.33 3.09 -17.10
C ALA A 162 -19.18 4.13 -17.81
N TYR A 163 -18.79 5.41 -17.74
CA TYR A 163 -19.56 6.51 -18.33
C TYR A 163 -18.64 7.65 -18.75
N ARG A 164 -19.16 8.54 -19.60
CA ARG A 164 -18.44 9.67 -20.15
C ARG A 164 -19.12 10.98 -19.74
N LYS A 165 -18.35 11.95 -19.26
CA LYS A 165 -18.88 13.27 -18.93
C LYS A 165 -17.86 14.37 -19.22
N ASP A 166 -18.38 15.58 -19.43
CA ASP A 166 -17.62 16.82 -19.44
C ASP A 166 -17.37 17.30 -18.01
N SER A 167 -16.12 17.50 -17.63
CA SER A 167 -15.77 17.91 -16.28
C SER A 167 -14.40 18.58 -16.18
N TRP A 168 -14.19 19.32 -15.10
CA TRP A 168 -12.86 19.80 -14.74
C TRP A 168 -12.01 18.62 -14.26
N VAL A 169 -10.87 18.40 -14.91
CA VAL A 169 -9.95 17.29 -14.65
C VAL A 169 -8.58 17.80 -14.24
N ASN A 170 -7.86 16.96 -13.51
CA ASN A 170 -6.46 17.18 -13.20
C ASN A 170 -5.63 16.95 -14.48
N TRP A 171 -4.84 17.95 -14.85
CA TRP A 171 -4.02 17.93 -16.05
C TRP A 171 -2.55 18.07 -15.69
N ASP A 172 -1.75 17.13 -16.18
CA ASP A 172 -0.27 17.19 -16.09
C ASP A 172 0.27 17.98 -17.29
N PRO A 173 0.85 19.18 -17.09
CA PRO A 173 1.33 20.00 -18.18
C PRO A 173 2.64 19.51 -18.82
N VAL A 174 3.37 18.62 -18.15
CA VAL A 174 4.61 18.00 -18.65
C VAL A 174 4.27 16.76 -19.47
N ASP A 175 3.49 15.84 -18.91
CA ASP A 175 3.08 14.63 -19.60
C ASP A 175 1.92 14.87 -20.60
N GLN A 176 1.33 16.06 -20.59
CA GLN A 176 0.26 16.47 -21.49
C GLN A 176 -0.91 15.47 -21.54
N THR A 177 -1.34 15.03 -20.37
CA THR A 177 -2.45 14.09 -20.18
C THR A 177 -3.20 14.35 -18.88
N VAL A 178 -4.39 13.77 -18.75
CA VAL A 178 -5.16 13.81 -17.51
C VAL A 178 -4.62 12.83 -16.46
N LEU A 179 -4.89 13.13 -15.21
CA LEU A 179 -4.56 12.31 -14.04
C LEU A 179 -5.82 11.97 -13.25
N ALA A 180 -5.89 10.76 -12.74
CA ALA A 180 -6.85 10.43 -11.69
C ALA A 180 -6.52 11.23 -10.41
N ASN A 181 -7.51 11.44 -9.53
CA ASN A 181 -7.30 12.19 -8.29
C ASN A 181 -6.23 11.55 -7.40
N GLU A 182 -6.18 10.23 -7.42
CA GLU A 182 -5.22 9.41 -6.68
C GLU A 182 -3.77 9.60 -7.14
N GLN A 183 -3.56 10.14 -8.34
CA GLN A 183 -2.24 10.42 -8.93
C GLN A 183 -1.74 11.85 -8.65
N VAL A 184 -2.52 12.63 -7.92
CA VAL A 184 -2.11 13.97 -7.47
C VAL A 184 -1.65 13.88 -6.03
N LEU A 185 -0.39 14.24 -5.78
CA LEU A 185 0.20 14.21 -4.44
C LEU A 185 -0.37 15.32 -3.55
N ALA A 186 -0.16 15.20 -2.24
CA ALA A 186 -0.67 16.14 -1.26
C ALA A 186 -0.15 17.59 -1.43
N ASP A 187 0.97 17.78 -2.10
CA ASP A 187 1.53 19.08 -2.45
C ASP A 187 1.03 19.65 -3.80
N GLY A 188 0.06 18.96 -4.46
CA GLY A 188 -0.52 19.37 -5.75
C GLY A 188 0.32 19.05 -6.97
N THR A 189 1.34 18.22 -6.81
CA THR A 189 2.17 17.78 -7.93
C THR A 189 1.72 16.42 -8.49
N SER A 190 2.07 16.18 -9.74
CA SER A 190 1.88 14.86 -10.37
C SER A 190 2.82 13.84 -9.72
N GLU A 191 2.28 12.70 -9.33
CA GLU A 191 3.02 11.53 -8.84
C GLU A 191 4.16 11.12 -9.80
N ARG A 192 3.96 11.33 -11.11
CA ARG A 192 4.87 10.85 -12.15
C ARG A 192 5.86 11.90 -12.65
N SER A 193 5.37 13.04 -13.08
CA SER A 193 6.22 14.09 -13.67
C SER A 193 6.81 15.03 -12.62
N GLY A 194 6.20 15.11 -11.42
CA GLY A 194 6.54 16.11 -10.40
C GLY A 194 6.07 17.52 -10.74
N ALA A 195 5.37 17.71 -11.88
CA ALA A 195 4.85 19.02 -12.28
C ALA A 195 3.65 19.43 -11.43
N VAL A 196 3.47 20.74 -11.21
CA VAL A 196 2.26 21.28 -10.59
C VAL A 196 1.07 20.99 -11.50
N VAL A 197 0.07 20.28 -10.95
CA VAL A 197 -1.14 19.90 -11.66
C VAL A 197 -2.03 21.13 -11.86
N VAL A 198 -2.62 21.26 -13.06
CA VAL A 198 -3.56 22.33 -13.39
C VAL A 198 -4.93 21.75 -13.70
N LYS A 199 -5.99 22.57 -13.64
CA LYS A 199 -7.34 22.15 -14.03
C LYS A 199 -7.61 22.43 -15.51
N LYS A 200 -8.24 21.49 -16.19
CA LYS A 200 -8.65 21.61 -17.59
C LYS A 200 -10.06 21.02 -17.77
N LYS A 201 -10.93 21.66 -18.55
CA LYS A 201 -12.27 21.13 -18.84
C LYS A 201 -12.21 20.21 -20.06
N LEU A 202 -12.51 18.92 -19.86
CA LEU A 202 -12.45 17.89 -20.90
C LEU A 202 -13.57 16.87 -20.70
N THR A 203 -14.04 16.28 -21.82
CA THR A 203 -14.97 15.15 -21.79
C THR A 203 -14.19 13.85 -21.70
N GLN A 204 -14.34 13.11 -20.61
CA GLN A 204 -13.49 11.95 -20.27
C GLN A 204 -14.33 10.76 -19.81
N TRP A 205 -13.73 9.57 -19.85
CA TRP A 205 -14.29 8.34 -19.33
C TRP A 205 -13.94 8.13 -17.85
N TYR A 206 -14.94 7.61 -17.12
CA TYR A 206 -14.84 7.32 -15.68
C TYR A 206 -15.35 5.93 -15.36
N PHE A 207 -14.74 5.30 -14.37
CA PHE A 207 -15.34 4.18 -13.66
C PHE A 207 -15.98 4.66 -12.35
N LYS A 208 -17.20 4.20 -12.10
CA LYS A 208 -18.05 4.65 -11.00
C LYS A 208 -17.71 3.97 -9.68
N ILE A 209 -16.47 4.17 -9.21
CA ILE A 209 -15.95 3.61 -7.96
C ILE A 209 -16.74 4.11 -6.73
N THR A 210 -17.35 5.29 -6.85
CA THR A 210 -18.15 5.88 -5.77
C THR A 210 -19.40 5.06 -5.44
N ASP A 211 -19.96 4.30 -6.37
CA ASP A 211 -21.07 3.37 -6.10
C ASP A 211 -20.67 2.23 -5.17
N TYR A 212 -19.36 1.98 -5.02
CA TYR A 212 -18.78 0.97 -4.15
C TYR A 212 -18.16 1.54 -2.88
N ALA A 213 -18.25 2.85 -2.65
CA ALA A 213 -17.56 3.54 -1.54
C ALA A 213 -17.89 2.96 -0.17
N ASP A 214 -19.18 2.65 0.12
CA ASP A 214 -19.57 2.02 1.39
C ASP A 214 -18.93 0.64 1.55
N ARG A 215 -18.99 -0.22 0.53
CA ARG A 215 -18.40 -1.57 0.55
C ARG A 215 -16.88 -1.51 0.66
N LEU A 216 -16.23 -0.61 -0.08
CA LEU A 216 -14.78 -0.40 -0.01
C LEU A 216 -14.33 0.03 1.38
N LEU A 217 -15.14 0.84 2.06
CA LEU A 217 -14.85 1.30 3.43
C LEU A 217 -15.16 0.22 4.48
N ASP A 218 -16.35 -0.36 4.44
CA ASP A 218 -16.84 -1.29 5.47
C ASP A 218 -16.06 -2.61 5.42
N ASP A 219 -15.71 -3.09 4.22
CA ASP A 219 -14.94 -4.32 4.03
C ASP A 219 -13.47 -4.20 4.46
N LEU A 220 -12.94 -2.99 4.73
CA LEU A 220 -11.61 -2.84 5.33
C LEU A 220 -11.51 -3.55 6.69
N ASN A 221 -12.64 -3.73 7.39
CA ASN A 221 -12.67 -4.46 8.67
C ASN A 221 -12.24 -5.93 8.51
N GLN A 222 -12.47 -6.54 7.34
CA GLN A 222 -12.03 -7.91 7.05
C GLN A 222 -10.51 -8.02 6.91
N LEU A 223 -9.85 -6.93 6.58
CA LEU A 223 -8.42 -6.86 6.29
C LEU A 223 -7.59 -6.47 7.54
N GLU A 224 -8.25 -6.07 8.62
CA GLU A 224 -7.57 -5.74 9.88
C GLU A 224 -6.81 -6.95 10.43
N GLY A 225 -5.54 -6.72 10.81
CA GLY A 225 -4.64 -7.76 11.31
C GLY A 225 -3.88 -8.53 10.22
N SER A 226 -4.34 -8.51 8.96
CA SER A 226 -3.67 -9.15 7.82
C SER A 226 -3.09 -8.14 6.82
N TRP A 227 -3.57 -6.92 6.83
CA TRP A 227 -3.01 -5.79 6.09
C TRP A 227 -2.35 -4.79 7.04
N PRO A 228 -1.31 -4.07 6.62
CA PRO A 228 -0.69 -3.01 7.42
C PRO A 228 -1.71 -1.95 7.81
N SER A 229 -1.75 -1.60 9.10
CA SER A 229 -2.69 -0.61 9.63
C SER A 229 -2.57 0.76 8.95
N LYS A 230 -1.36 1.12 8.50
CA LYS A 230 -1.10 2.33 7.73
C LYS A 230 -1.87 2.34 6.41
N VAL A 231 -1.89 1.23 5.66
CA VAL A 231 -2.63 1.12 4.39
C VAL A 231 -4.13 1.22 4.62
N ILE A 232 -4.64 0.51 5.64
CA ILE A 232 -6.06 0.58 6.03
C ILE A 232 -6.45 2.02 6.38
N ALA A 233 -5.64 2.71 7.18
CA ALA A 233 -5.88 4.11 7.55
C ALA A 233 -5.84 5.05 6.32
N MET A 234 -4.90 4.85 5.40
CA MET A 234 -4.81 5.64 4.16
C MET A 234 -6.07 5.46 3.31
N GLN A 235 -6.56 4.23 3.11
CA GLN A 235 -7.79 3.97 2.35
C GLN A 235 -9.03 4.53 3.06
N ARG A 236 -9.16 4.36 4.37
CA ARG A 236 -10.27 4.96 5.16
C ARG A 236 -10.30 6.47 4.98
N ASN A 237 -9.16 7.12 5.11
CA ASN A 237 -9.06 8.58 4.95
C ASN A 237 -9.34 9.03 3.53
N TRP A 238 -8.89 8.26 2.52
CA TRP A 238 -9.11 8.58 1.11
C TRP A 238 -10.58 8.45 0.72
N ILE A 239 -11.25 7.36 1.11
CA ILE A 239 -12.69 7.16 0.88
C ILE A 239 -13.48 8.25 1.62
N GLY A 240 -13.14 8.54 2.88
CA GLY A 240 -13.58 9.71 3.62
C GLY A 240 -15.10 9.87 3.69
N ARG A 241 -15.82 8.83 4.18
CA ARG A 241 -17.26 8.87 4.37
C ARG A 241 -17.65 9.87 5.45
N SER A 242 -18.49 10.82 5.09
CA SER A 242 -19.13 11.77 5.98
C SER A 242 -20.62 11.48 6.06
N ILE A 243 -21.16 11.45 7.26
CA ILE A 243 -22.60 11.28 7.51
C ILE A 243 -23.17 12.63 7.90
N GLY A 244 -24.28 13.01 7.29
CA GLY A 244 -24.92 14.30 7.53
C GLY A 244 -26.29 14.39 6.88
N ALA A 245 -26.59 15.52 6.29
CA ALA A 245 -27.84 15.76 5.58
C ALA A 245 -27.60 16.52 4.27
N ASP A 246 -28.38 16.18 3.25
CA ASP A 246 -28.64 17.06 2.12
C ASP A 246 -29.74 18.03 2.53
N VAL A 247 -29.50 19.32 2.35
CA VAL A 247 -30.45 20.39 2.64
C VAL A 247 -30.70 21.20 1.38
N GLU A 248 -31.97 21.33 1.03
CA GLU A 248 -32.42 22.08 -0.17
C GLU A 248 -32.82 23.51 0.22
N PHE A 249 -32.12 24.47 -0.42
CA PHE A 249 -32.41 25.88 -0.29
C PHE A 249 -33.13 26.38 -1.53
N GLU A 250 -34.24 27.10 -1.37
CA GLU A 250 -34.87 27.85 -2.46
C GLU A 250 -34.04 29.07 -2.82
N ILE A 251 -34.00 29.39 -4.10
CA ILE A 251 -33.35 30.62 -4.58
C ILE A 251 -34.44 31.64 -4.85
N GLU A 252 -34.31 32.80 -4.23
CA GLU A 252 -35.28 33.87 -4.36
C GLU A 252 -35.44 34.28 -5.84
N GLY A 253 -36.69 34.23 -6.33
CA GLY A 253 -37.05 34.57 -7.69
C GLY A 253 -36.71 33.52 -8.75
N ARG A 254 -36.42 32.28 -8.33
CA ARG A 254 -36.18 31.14 -9.22
C ARG A 254 -36.95 29.90 -8.74
N ASP A 255 -37.26 29.00 -9.65
CA ASP A 255 -37.90 27.71 -9.33
C ASP A 255 -36.85 26.64 -8.90
N GLU A 256 -35.58 26.89 -9.24
CA GLU A 256 -34.46 25.99 -8.93
C GLU A 256 -34.08 26.04 -7.45
N ARG A 257 -33.62 24.93 -6.94
CA ARG A 257 -33.11 24.78 -5.58
C ARG A 257 -31.61 24.47 -5.59
N VAL A 258 -30.91 24.92 -4.57
CA VAL A 258 -29.51 24.55 -4.31
C VAL A 258 -29.49 23.53 -3.19
N THR A 259 -28.90 22.37 -3.47
CA THR A 259 -28.65 21.35 -2.43
C THR A 259 -27.28 21.56 -1.81
N VAL A 260 -27.24 21.50 -0.49
CA VAL A 260 -26.00 21.59 0.31
C VAL A 260 -25.88 20.32 1.16
N PHE A 261 -24.74 19.66 1.11
CA PHE A 261 -24.41 18.62 2.07
C PHE A 261 -23.72 19.22 3.29
N THR A 262 -24.20 18.86 4.49
CA THR A 262 -23.55 19.28 5.74
C THR A 262 -23.49 18.13 6.74
N THR A 263 -22.35 18.00 7.45
CA THR A 263 -22.21 17.10 8.60
C THR A 263 -22.78 17.69 9.89
N ARG A 264 -23.12 18.99 9.87
CA ARG A 264 -23.63 19.74 11.02
C ARG A 264 -25.00 20.38 10.70
N PRO A 265 -26.01 19.59 10.32
CA PRO A 265 -27.34 20.14 10.07
C PRO A 265 -27.97 20.77 11.32
N ASP A 266 -27.50 20.40 12.53
CA ASP A 266 -27.89 21.01 13.82
C ASP A 266 -27.58 22.52 13.88
N THR A 267 -26.58 22.99 13.12
CA THR A 267 -26.21 24.41 13.11
C THR A 267 -26.90 25.24 12.03
N LEU A 268 -27.90 24.69 11.35
CA LEU A 268 -28.59 25.33 10.22
C LEU A 268 -29.22 26.69 10.57
N TYR A 269 -29.68 26.88 11.83
CA TYR A 269 -30.16 28.18 12.35
C TYR A 269 -29.07 29.23 12.44
N GLY A 270 -27.80 28.82 12.46
CA GLY A 270 -26.61 29.71 12.49
C GLY A 270 -26.09 30.06 11.11
N ALA A 271 -26.66 29.53 10.03
CA ALA A 271 -26.29 29.88 8.68
C ALA A 271 -26.66 31.36 8.38
N THR A 272 -25.67 32.13 7.97
CA THR A 272 -25.84 33.57 7.68
C THR A 272 -25.55 33.95 6.24
N PHE A 273 -24.90 33.10 5.48
CA PHE A 273 -24.71 33.22 4.03
C PHE A 273 -24.51 31.84 3.41
N MET A 274 -24.49 31.80 2.09
CA MET A 274 -24.18 30.60 1.30
C MET A 274 -22.97 30.88 0.42
N VAL A 275 -22.11 29.87 0.25
CA VAL A 275 -20.95 29.94 -0.63
C VAL A 275 -21.00 28.84 -1.66
N VAL A 276 -20.76 29.21 -2.92
CA VAL A 276 -20.64 28.26 -4.03
C VAL A 276 -19.22 28.30 -4.60
N ALA A 277 -18.79 27.19 -5.13
CA ALA A 277 -17.50 27.09 -5.80
C ALA A 277 -17.50 27.97 -7.08
N PRO A 278 -16.53 28.85 -7.28
CA PRO A 278 -16.51 29.76 -8.43
C PRO A 278 -16.42 29.04 -9.80
N ASP A 279 -15.75 27.88 -9.82
CA ASP A 279 -15.52 27.03 -10.98
C ASP A 279 -16.61 25.97 -11.20
N SER A 280 -17.74 26.07 -10.48
CA SER A 280 -18.91 25.21 -10.67
C SER A 280 -19.85 25.75 -11.75
N ASP A 281 -20.56 24.83 -12.41
CA ASP A 281 -21.67 25.21 -13.32
C ASP A 281 -22.76 25.95 -12.54
N LEU A 282 -23.02 25.55 -11.28
CA LEU A 282 -23.96 26.20 -10.37
C LEU A 282 -23.66 27.69 -10.19
N ALA A 283 -22.41 28.10 -9.97
CA ALA A 283 -22.04 29.51 -9.82
C ALA A 283 -22.31 30.30 -11.10
N SER A 284 -22.00 29.69 -12.27
CA SER A 284 -22.26 30.29 -13.57
C SER A 284 -23.77 30.46 -13.84
N GLU A 285 -24.57 29.49 -13.47
CA GLU A 285 -26.03 29.53 -13.58
C GLU A 285 -26.66 30.57 -12.64
N LEU A 286 -26.17 30.63 -11.40
CA LEU A 286 -26.69 31.60 -10.41
C LEU A 286 -26.39 33.06 -10.75
N VAL A 287 -25.24 33.34 -11.35
CA VAL A 287 -24.87 34.70 -11.74
C VAL A 287 -25.61 35.15 -13.01
N GLU A 288 -26.18 34.22 -13.79
CA GLU A 288 -26.95 34.51 -14.98
C GLU A 288 -28.20 35.39 -14.64
N GLY A 289 -28.38 36.45 -15.39
CA GLY A 289 -29.45 37.42 -15.11
C GLY A 289 -29.25 38.35 -13.94
N SER A 290 -28.09 38.35 -13.27
CA SER A 290 -27.67 39.39 -12.30
C SER A 290 -27.25 40.68 -13.04
N GLU A 291 -27.04 41.75 -12.30
CA GLU A 291 -26.58 43.01 -12.87
C GLU A 291 -25.25 42.86 -13.63
N PRO A 292 -25.03 43.58 -14.73
CA PRO A 292 -23.80 43.46 -15.53
C PRO A 292 -22.51 43.62 -14.71
N ALA A 293 -22.47 44.53 -13.74
CA ALA A 293 -21.32 44.72 -12.89
C ALA A 293 -20.98 43.50 -12.01
N ILE A 294 -21.98 42.76 -11.55
CA ILE A 294 -21.84 41.53 -10.78
C ILE A 294 -21.30 40.41 -11.69
N ARG A 295 -21.84 40.28 -12.90
CA ARG A 295 -21.37 39.28 -13.87
C ARG A 295 -19.91 39.50 -14.29
N ASP A 296 -19.51 40.76 -14.48
CA ASP A 296 -18.16 41.12 -14.86
C ASP A 296 -17.18 40.88 -13.69
N ALA A 297 -17.59 41.19 -12.47
CA ALA A 297 -16.82 40.89 -11.24
C ALA A 297 -16.63 39.37 -11.06
N PHE A 298 -17.70 38.60 -11.26
CA PHE A 298 -17.61 37.14 -11.18
C PHE A 298 -16.68 36.58 -12.24
N ARG A 299 -16.75 37.03 -13.49
CA ARG A 299 -15.86 36.58 -14.57
C ARG A 299 -14.39 36.84 -14.24
N SER A 300 -14.07 38.05 -13.78
CA SER A 300 -12.71 38.40 -13.37
C SER A 300 -12.22 37.57 -12.20
N TYR A 301 -13.12 37.28 -11.26
CA TYR A 301 -12.80 36.44 -10.10
C TYR A 301 -12.55 34.98 -10.52
N LEU A 302 -13.38 34.43 -11.38
CA LEU A 302 -13.22 33.06 -11.91
C LEU A 302 -11.88 32.89 -12.64
N GLU A 303 -11.47 33.84 -13.46
CA GLU A 303 -10.15 33.83 -14.13
C GLU A 303 -8.98 33.81 -13.13
N THR A 304 -9.14 34.47 -12.00
CA THR A 304 -8.14 34.50 -10.92
C THR A 304 -8.08 33.16 -10.20
N VAL A 305 -9.23 32.58 -9.88
CA VAL A 305 -9.33 31.27 -9.19
C VAL A 305 -8.80 30.14 -10.05
N GLN A 306 -9.06 30.15 -11.36
CA GLN A 306 -8.55 29.12 -12.28
C GLN A 306 -7.02 29.05 -12.38
N LYS A 307 -6.31 30.13 -12.00
CA LYS A 307 -4.84 30.17 -11.96
C LYS A 307 -4.26 29.62 -10.66
N SER A 308 -5.08 29.39 -9.64
CA SER A 308 -4.66 28.89 -8.33
C SER A 308 -4.86 27.38 -8.23
N SER A 309 -3.92 26.66 -7.61
CA SER A 309 -4.08 25.25 -7.29
C SER A 309 -5.11 25.04 -6.17
N GLU A 310 -5.70 23.85 -6.09
CA GLU A 310 -6.63 23.50 -4.98
C GLU A 310 -5.97 23.63 -3.61
N ILE A 311 -4.69 23.28 -3.49
CA ILE A 311 -3.94 23.39 -2.25
C ILE A 311 -3.77 24.84 -1.84
N GLU A 312 -3.39 25.71 -2.76
CA GLU A 312 -3.32 27.14 -2.48
C GLU A 312 -4.67 27.69 -2.02
N ARG A 313 -5.78 27.24 -2.63
CA ARG A 313 -7.15 27.62 -2.26
C ARG A 313 -7.51 27.20 -0.83
N LEU A 314 -7.04 26.01 -0.38
CA LEU A 314 -7.34 25.43 0.93
C LEU A 314 -6.36 25.84 2.04
N THR A 315 -5.32 26.62 1.73
CA THR A 315 -4.34 27.08 2.72
C THR A 315 -5.00 28.00 3.75
N ALA A 316 -4.86 27.69 5.03
CA ALA A 316 -5.57 28.36 6.12
C ALA A 316 -5.23 29.86 6.24
N ASP A 317 -3.96 30.22 6.08
CA ASP A 317 -3.45 31.60 6.30
C ASP A 317 -3.67 32.54 5.11
N ARG A 318 -4.33 32.06 4.04
CA ARG A 318 -4.60 32.91 2.86
C ARG A 318 -5.74 33.88 3.14
N PRO A 319 -5.61 35.19 2.76
CA PRO A 319 -6.71 36.13 2.82
C PRO A 319 -7.95 35.61 2.07
N LYS A 320 -9.12 35.69 2.69
CA LYS A 320 -10.37 35.22 2.08
C LYS A 320 -10.78 36.16 0.96
N THR A 321 -11.11 35.59 -0.20
CA THR A 321 -11.57 36.32 -1.39
C THR A 321 -12.90 35.74 -1.85
N GLY A 322 -13.70 36.56 -2.47
CA GLY A 322 -15.00 36.12 -3.02
C GLY A 322 -15.76 37.24 -3.70
N VAL A 323 -16.84 36.90 -4.38
CA VAL A 323 -17.74 37.82 -5.05
C VAL A 323 -19.20 37.48 -4.76
N PHE A 324 -20.01 38.49 -4.44
CA PHE A 324 -21.45 38.37 -4.26
C PHE A 324 -22.12 38.13 -5.63
N LEU A 325 -22.99 37.11 -5.74
CA LEU A 325 -23.64 36.75 -7.01
C LEU A 325 -24.94 37.48 -7.31
N GLY A 326 -25.36 38.42 -6.43
CA GLY A 326 -26.62 39.15 -6.59
C GLY A 326 -27.86 38.31 -6.32
N ARG A 327 -27.72 37.20 -5.61
CA ARG A 327 -28.79 36.23 -5.32
C ARG A 327 -28.85 35.92 -3.84
N TYR A 328 -30.01 35.44 -3.41
CA TYR A 328 -30.28 35.02 -2.06
C TYR A 328 -30.88 33.60 -2.02
N ALA A 329 -30.43 32.79 -1.12
CA ALA A 329 -31.03 31.53 -0.75
C ALA A 329 -31.98 31.73 0.44
N VAL A 330 -33.02 30.92 0.53
CA VAL A 330 -33.96 30.90 1.66
C VAL A 330 -33.66 29.72 2.58
N ASN A 331 -33.34 30.01 3.83
CA ASN A 331 -33.04 28.97 4.82
C ASN A 331 -34.34 28.18 5.13
N PRO A 332 -34.34 26.84 4.92
CA PRO A 332 -35.55 26.03 5.02
C PRO A 332 -36.07 25.86 6.44
N VAL A 333 -35.30 26.18 7.49
CA VAL A 333 -35.75 26.03 8.89
C VAL A 333 -36.36 27.29 9.49
N ASN A 334 -35.94 28.47 9.07
CA ASN A 334 -36.38 29.75 9.64
C ASN A 334 -36.88 30.79 8.61
N GLY A 335 -36.71 30.53 7.31
CA GLY A 335 -37.15 31.43 6.22
C GLY A 335 -36.23 32.64 5.98
N GLU A 336 -35.07 32.71 6.61
CA GLU A 336 -34.15 33.81 6.45
C GLU A 336 -33.48 33.84 5.07
N ARG A 337 -33.24 35.04 4.58
CA ARG A 337 -32.54 35.29 3.31
C ARG A 337 -31.02 35.24 3.54
N LEU A 338 -30.34 34.39 2.85
CA LEU A 338 -28.90 34.20 2.90
C LEU A 338 -28.26 34.66 1.59
N PRO A 339 -27.37 35.69 1.60
CA PRO A 339 -26.68 36.12 0.39
C PRO A 339 -25.78 34.99 -0.15
N ILE A 340 -25.77 34.84 -1.46
CA ILE A 340 -24.97 33.81 -2.13
C ILE A 340 -23.69 34.41 -2.68
N TRP A 341 -22.58 33.88 -2.24
CA TRP A 341 -21.23 34.29 -2.65
C TRP A 341 -20.54 33.19 -3.44
N ALA A 342 -19.70 33.54 -4.39
CA ALA A 342 -18.69 32.62 -4.96
C ALA A 342 -17.37 32.89 -4.24
N ALA A 343 -16.76 31.84 -3.67
CA ALA A 343 -15.48 31.98 -2.94
C ALA A 343 -14.60 30.75 -3.14
N ASP A 344 -13.30 30.97 -3.25
CA ASP A 344 -12.30 29.99 -3.65
C ASP A 344 -12.00 28.90 -2.60
N TYR A 345 -12.45 29.06 -1.35
CA TYR A 345 -12.29 28.02 -0.33
C TYR A 345 -13.34 26.90 -0.40
N VAL A 346 -14.32 26.99 -1.32
CA VAL A 346 -15.27 25.94 -1.64
C VAL A 346 -14.87 25.29 -2.98
N LEU A 347 -14.82 23.96 -3.00
CA LEU A 347 -14.46 23.19 -4.18
C LEU A 347 -15.70 22.68 -4.91
N SER A 348 -15.68 22.71 -6.25
CA SER A 348 -16.81 22.32 -7.10
C SER A 348 -17.11 20.81 -7.06
N ASP A 349 -16.11 20.00 -6.73
CA ASP A 349 -16.18 18.55 -6.73
C ASP A 349 -16.39 17.96 -5.33
N TYR A 350 -16.58 18.78 -4.27
CA TYR A 350 -16.96 18.33 -2.94
C TYR A 350 -18.43 18.66 -2.63
N GLY A 351 -19.18 17.63 -2.20
CA GLY A 351 -20.62 17.77 -1.98
C GLY A 351 -21.35 18.13 -3.28
N HIS A 352 -22.14 19.20 -3.23
CA HIS A 352 -22.85 19.74 -4.40
C HIS A 352 -22.22 21.04 -4.92
N GLY A 353 -20.95 21.32 -4.58
CA GLY A 353 -20.28 22.57 -4.95
C GLY A 353 -20.80 23.82 -4.22
N ALA A 354 -21.61 23.63 -3.19
CA ALA A 354 -22.18 24.69 -2.35
C ALA A 354 -22.12 24.31 -0.87
N VAL A 355 -21.94 25.32 -0.01
CA VAL A 355 -21.95 25.15 1.45
C VAL A 355 -22.84 26.21 2.09
N MET A 356 -23.54 25.84 3.16
CA MET A 356 -24.12 26.80 4.08
C MET A 356 -23.02 27.27 5.02
N ALA A 357 -22.80 28.55 5.12
CA ALA A 357 -21.77 29.11 5.96
C ALA A 357 -22.29 29.42 7.36
N VAL A 358 -21.62 28.87 8.35
CA VAL A 358 -21.94 29.01 9.77
C VAL A 358 -20.74 29.60 10.50
N PRO A 359 -20.52 30.91 10.38
CA PRO A 359 -19.28 31.57 10.78
C PRO A 359 -18.98 31.47 12.29
N ALA A 360 -19.97 31.30 13.13
CA ALA A 360 -19.72 31.09 14.56
C ALA A 360 -19.07 29.77 14.89
N HIS A 361 -19.18 28.74 13.99
CA HIS A 361 -18.81 27.37 14.26
C HIS A 361 -17.87 26.72 13.20
N ASP A 362 -17.48 27.46 12.18
CA ASP A 362 -16.44 27.10 11.20
C ASP A 362 -15.47 28.27 11.02
N GLN A 363 -14.18 28.04 11.21
CA GLN A 363 -13.16 29.08 11.15
C GLN A 363 -13.04 29.72 9.76
N ARG A 364 -13.18 28.92 8.68
CA ARG A 364 -13.09 29.43 7.31
C ARG A 364 -14.24 30.38 7.00
N ASP A 365 -15.44 30.00 7.45
CA ASP A 365 -16.64 30.84 7.31
C ASP A 365 -16.53 32.11 8.15
N LEU A 366 -15.94 32.01 9.35
CA LEU A 366 -15.71 33.17 10.21
C LEU A 366 -14.72 34.17 9.59
N ASP A 367 -13.60 33.64 9.05
CA ASP A 367 -12.59 34.47 8.38
C ASP A 367 -13.19 35.19 7.16
N PHE A 368 -14.05 34.49 6.40
CA PHE A 368 -14.77 35.08 5.29
C PHE A 368 -15.80 36.12 5.76
N ALA A 369 -16.60 35.77 6.76
CA ALA A 369 -17.59 36.68 7.30
C ALA A 369 -16.96 37.99 7.80
N ARG A 370 -15.81 37.94 8.47
CA ARG A 370 -15.06 39.13 8.94
C ARG A 370 -14.45 39.91 7.78
N ALA A 371 -13.99 39.25 6.72
CA ALA A 371 -13.44 39.93 5.54
C ALA A 371 -14.51 40.72 4.76
N PHE A 372 -15.76 40.25 4.78
CA PHE A 372 -16.87 40.82 4.00
C PHE A 372 -17.99 41.44 4.87
N ASP A 373 -17.74 41.64 6.17
CA ASP A 373 -18.68 42.23 7.14
C ASP A 373 -20.06 41.52 7.15
N LEU A 374 -20.04 40.18 7.15
CA LEU A 374 -21.22 39.35 7.18
C LEU A 374 -21.61 38.96 8.61
N PRO A 375 -22.92 38.75 8.90
CA PRO A 375 -23.39 38.39 10.24
C PRO A 375 -22.80 37.10 10.78
N VAL A 376 -22.51 37.08 12.09
CA VAL A 376 -22.06 35.89 12.84
C VAL A 376 -23.08 35.55 13.91
N ARG A 377 -23.62 34.32 13.91
CA ARG A 377 -24.65 33.89 14.86
C ARG A 377 -24.22 32.64 15.60
N VAL A 378 -24.08 32.71 16.90
CA VAL A 378 -23.78 31.56 17.76
C VAL A 378 -25.02 30.71 17.96
N VAL A 379 -24.95 29.41 17.65
CA VAL A 379 -26.05 28.46 17.81
C VAL A 379 -25.67 27.23 18.62
N VAL A 380 -24.42 27.13 19.05
CA VAL A 380 -23.93 26.05 19.95
C VAL A 380 -23.22 26.72 21.14
N ASP A 381 -23.70 26.50 22.33
CA ASP A 381 -23.05 26.90 23.57
C ASP A 381 -22.03 25.82 23.98
N THR A 382 -20.77 26.04 23.66
CA THR A 382 -19.67 25.12 23.96
C THR A 382 -19.25 25.16 25.44
N ASN A 383 -19.65 26.18 26.21
CA ASN A 383 -19.35 26.29 27.63
C ASN A 383 -20.34 25.51 28.52
N ALA A 384 -21.51 25.14 28.00
CA ALA A 384 -22.50 24.37 28.74
C ALA A 384 -22.02 22.95 29.15
N SER A 385 -20.88 22.49 28.64
CA SER A 385 -20.24 21.22 29.00
C SER A 385 -19.28 21.30 30.19
N VAL A 386 -18.92 22.53 30.62
CA VAL A 386 -18.02 22.73 31.75
C VAL A 386 -18.90 22.80 33.02
N THR A 387 -18.85 21.70 33.77
CA THR A 387 -19.56 21.51 35.04
C THR A 387 -19.45 22.69 35.99
N GLY A 388 -20.55 23.36 36.27
CA GLY A 388 -21.00 23.80 37.60
C GLY A 388 -20.12 24.70 38.47
N ALA A 389 -19.02 25.27 38.00
CA ALA A 389 -18.31 26.31 38.71
C ALA A 389 -18.75 27.67 38.13
N ILE A 390 -19.60 28.35 38.86
CA ILE A 390 -19.90 29.79 38.62
C ILE A 390 -18.56 30.51 38.83
N PRO A 391 -17.98 31.19 37.81
CA PRO A 391 -16.78 31.99 38.03
C PRO A 391 -17.07 33.08 39.10
N VAL A 392 -16.19 33.26 40.04
CA VAL A 392 -16.24 34.39 40.97
C VAL A 392 -16.03 35.67 40.13
N ILE A 393 -17.07 36.48 40.02
CA ILE A 393 -17.03 37.75 39.30
C ILE A 393 -16.01 38.66 40.01
N PRO A 394 -14.89 39.05 39.34
CA PRO A 394 -13.93 39.93 39.95
C PRO A 394 -14.54 41.31 40.24
N ALA A 395 -14.15 41.94 41.35
CA ALA A 395 -14.55 43.29 41.68
C ALA A 395 -13.74 44.35 40.95
N ASP A 396 -12.63 43.97 40.31
CA ASP A 396 -11.75 44.85 39.53
C ASP A 396 -12.26 45.00 38.09
N PRO A 397 -12.48 46.19 37.56
CA PRO A 397 -12.97 46.44 36.21
C PRO A 397 -12.03 45.93 35.10
N GLU A 398 -10.70 45.91 35.30
CA GLU A 398 -9.74 45.37 34.34
C GLU A 398 -9.73 43.85 34.32
N GLU A 399 -9.85 43.22 35.49
CA GLU A 399 -9.99 41.75 35.61
C GLU A 399 -11.37 41.30 35.08
N LEU A 400 -12.44 42.13 35.31
CA LEU A 400 -13.76 41.84 34.75
C LEU A 400 -13.75 41.95 33.23
N ALA A 401 -13.11 42.96 32.64
CA ALA A 401 -12.98 43.15 31.20
C ALA A 401 -12.10 42.02 30.55
N ALA A 402 -11.06 41.57 31.27
CA ALA A 402 -10.26 40.42 30.83
C ALA A 402 -11.05 39.10 30.88
N LEU A 403 -11.87 38.93 31.94
CA LEU A 403 -12.76 37.79 32.11
C LEU A 403 -13.88 37.80 31.05
N GLU A 404 -14.49 38.96 30.80
CA GLU A 404 -15.49 39.13 29.73
C GLU A 404 -14.91 38.83 28.34
N LYS A 405 -13.65 39.16 28.10
CA LYS A 405 -12.94 38.85 26.87
C LYS A 405 -12.61 37.36 26.76
N GLU A 406 -12.22 36.73 27.86
CA GLU A 406 -11.92 35.29 27.95
C GLU A 406 -13.18 34.42 27.86
N TYR A 407 -14.32 34.93 28.36
CA TYR A 407 -15.62 34.25 28.32
C TYR A 407 -16.57 34.82 27.25
N SER A 408 -16.10 35.70 26.37
CA SER A 408 -16.88 36.19 25.24
C SER A 408 -17.17 35.03 24.29
N LEU A 409 -18.46 34.67 24.22
CA LEU A 409 -18.98 33.69 23.23
C LEU A 409 -19.21 34.32 21.86
N ASP A 410 -18.63 35.49 21.60
CA ASP A 410 -18.78 36.20 20.33
C ASP A 410 -17.55 35.98 19.42
N PRO A 411 -17.60 35.01 18.48
CA PRO A 411 -16.52 34.75 17.53
C PRO A 411 -16.21 35.97 16.64
N ALA A 412 -17.20 36.82 16.36
CA ALA A 412 -16.95 38.01 15.56
C ALA A 412 -15.94 38.94 16.23
N THR A 413 -15.96 39.02 17.56
CA THR A 413 -15.05 39.84 18.36
C THR A 413 -13.72 39.11 18.60
N THR A 414 -13.75 37.85 18.98
CA THR A 414 -12.53 37.08 19.29
C THR A 414 -11.73 36.72 18.05
N GLY A 415 -12.42 36.52 16.90
CA GLY A 415 -11.82 36.02 15.68
C GLY A 415 -11.57 34.50 15.69
N GLU A 416 -12.07 33.77 16.70
CA GLU A 416 -11.97 32.32 16.84
C GLU A 416 -13.36 31.67 16.83
N ALA A 417 -13.56 30.69 15.95
CA ALA A 417 -14.82 29.97 15.84
C ALA A 417 -15.00 28.97 16.99
N LEU A 418 -16.24 28.83 17.47
CA LEU A 418 -16.60 27.86 18.50
C LEU A 418 -16.84 26.49 17.90
N THR A 419 -15.78 25.71 17.70
CA THR A 419 -15.80 24.40 16.99
C THR A 419 -16.17 23.21 17.88
N GLY A 420 -16.33 23.39 19.19
CA GLY A 420 -16.63 22.34 20.15
C GLY A 420 -18.08 21.80 20.08
N ASP A 421 -18.31 20.70 20.80
CA ASP A 421 -19.66 20.21 21.05
C ASP A 421 -20.28 20.96 22.24
N GLY A 422 -21.61 21.13 22.23
CA GLY A 422 -22.33 21.85 23.26
C GLY A 422 -23.85 21.64 23.15
N ARG A 423 -24.61 22.54 23.81
CA ARG A 423 -26.06 22.55 23.67
C ARG A 423 -26.48 23.62 22.67
N LEU A 424 -27.52 23.31 21.90
CA LEU A 424 -28.07 24.24 20.92
C LEU A 424 -28.71 25.44 21.63
N ILE A 425 -28.45 26.65 21.09
CA ILE A 425 -29.06 27.92 21.48
C ILE A 425 -29.44 28.69 20.22
N ASN A 426 -30.34 29.64 20.30
CA ASN A 426 -30.79 30.48 19.16
C ASN A 426 -31.26 29.66 17.94
N SER A 427 -31.73 28.43 18.20
CA SER A 427 -32.08 27.41 17.17
C SER A 427 -33.55 26.98 17.30
N GLY A 428 -34.39 27.76 17.95
CA GLY A 428 -35.83 27.53 18.07
C GLY A 428 -36.16 26.16 18.64
N PRO A 429 -36.79 25.25 17.88
CA PRO A 429 -37.18 23.92 18.40
C PRO A 429 -36.00 23.02 18.76
N LEU A 430 -34.75 23.40 18.45
CA LEU A 430 -33.54 22.65 18.77
C LEU A 430 -32.87 23.14 20.06
N ASP A 431 -33.32 24.27 20.64
CA ASP A 431 -32.69 24.87 21.84
C ASP A 431 -32.62 23.86 23.00
N GLY A 432 -31.49 23.84 23.67
CA GLY A 432 -31.18 22.96 24.80
C GLY A 432 -30.84 21.52 24.41
N LEU A 433 -31.00 21.11 23.16
CA LEU A 433 -30.66 19.74 22.70
C LEU A 433 -29.14 19.55 22.58
N SER A 434 -28.71 18.30 22.78
CA SER A 434 -27.35 17.89 22.41
C SER A 434 -27.21 17.81 20.91
N LYS A 435 -25.97 17.91 20.41
CA LYS A 435 -25.64 17.79 18.99
C LYS A 435 -26.32 16.60 18.31
N ARG A 436 -26.21 15.40 18.90
CA ARG A 436 -26.77 14.18 18.31
C ARG A 436 -28.30 14.27 18.18
N THR A 437 -28.97 14.66 19.25
CA THR A 437 -30.45 14.74 19.27
C THR A 437 -30.92 15.86 18.32
N ALA A 438 -30.19 16.95 18.23
CA ALA A 438 -30.50 18.07 17.32
C ALA A 438 -30.36 17.64 15.84
N ILE A 439 -29.29 16.91 15.49
CA ILE A 439 -29.10 16.35 14.14
C ILE A 439 -30.27 15.46 13.75
N GLU A 440 -30.66 14.50 14.60
CA GLU A 440 -31.78 13.60 14.34
C GLU A 440 -33.11 14.39 14.17
N ARG A 441 -33.30 15.42 14.99
CA ARG A 441 -34.52 16.22 14.96
C ARG A 441 -34.60 17.13 13.74
N VAL A 442 -33.53 17.83 13.39
CA VAL A 442 -33.53 18.73 12.24
C VAL A 442 -33.67 17.97 10.92
N ILE A 443 -33.03 16.80 10.79
CA ILE A 443 -33.21 15.93 9.61
C ILE A 443 -34.68 15.57 9.44
N ARG A 444 -35.34 15.10 10.50
CA ARG A 444 -36.79 14.79 10.46
C ARG A 444 -37.62 16.01 10.06
N MET A 445 -37.32 17.18 10.61
CA MET A 445 -38.02 18.43 10.25
C MET A 445 -37.85 18.79 8.77
N LEU A 446 -36.65 18.56 8.22
CA LEU A 446 -36.34 18.78 6.80
C LEU A 446 -37.08 17.76 5.91
N GLU A 447 -37.12 16.49 6.30
CA GLU A 447 -37.86 15.43 5.59
C GLU A 447 -39.37 15.71 5.56
N GLU A 448 -39.96 16.07 6.71
CA GLU A 448 -41.37 16.45 6.82
C GLU A 448 -41.76 17.66 5.96
N ARG A 449 -40.83 18.58 5.72
CA ARG A 449 -41.03 19.76 4.86
C ARG A 449 -40.66 19.50 3.38
N GLY A 450 -40.11 18.29 3.04
CA GLY A 450 -39.60 18.01 1.69
C GLY A 450 -38.42 18.91 1.31
N ARG A 451 -37.58 19.28 2.28
CA ARG A 451 -36.45 20.21 2.15
C ARG A 451 -35.10 19.59 2.48
N GLY A 452 -35.02 18.29 2.63
CA GLY A 452 -33.77 17.62 2.90
C GLY A 452 -33.98 16.18 3.37
N ARG A 453 -32.89 15.49 3.54
CA ARG A 453 -32.85 14.09 3.96
C ARG A 453 -31.52 13.73 4.61
N SER A 454 -31.49 12.64 5.36
CA SER A 454 -30.22 12.05 5.76
C SER A 454 -29.39 11.68 4.53
N ALA A 455 -28.13 12.00 4.54
CA ALA A 455 -27.23 11.74 3.40
C ALA A 455 -25.84 11.32 3.86
N LYS A 456 -25.17 10.62 2.96
CA LYS A 456 -23.74 10.31 3.07
C LYS A 456 -23.01 11.00 1.93
N ASN A 457 -21.84 11.51 2.21
CA ASN A 457 -20.95 12.05 1.20
C ASN A 457 -19.56 11.43 1.34
N TYR A 458 -18.83 11.36 0.26
CA TYR A 458 -17.52 10.73 0.21
C TYR A 458 -16.50 11.71 -0.33
N ARG A 459 -15.27 11.63 0.17
CA ARG A 459 -14.14 12.33 -0.41
C ARG A 459 -13.68 11.66 -1.70
N LEU A 460 -13.84 10.33 -1.78
CA LEU A 460 -13.58 9.53 -2.98
C LEU A 460 -14.35 10.09 -4.18
N ARG A 461 -13.67 10.19 -5.31
CA ARG A 461 -14.24 10.57 -6.61
C ARG A 461 -14.21 9.39 -7.57
N ASP A 462 -15.03 9.45 -8.62
CA ASP A 462 -14.99 8.44 -9.67
C ASP A 462 -13.63 8.39 -10.35
N TRP A 463 -13.22 7.18 -10.71
CA TRP A 463 -11.91 6.90 -11.27
C TRP A 463 -11.85 7.34 -12.73
N LEU A 464 -11.08 8.39 -13.02
CA LEU A 464 -10.82 8.90 -14.35
C LEU A 464 -9.85 7.98 -15.10
N ILE A 465 -10.36 7.30 -16.13
CA ILE A 465 -9.58 6.28 -16.84
C ILE A 465 -9.01 6.75 -18.19
N SER A 466 -9.54 7.81 -18.81
CA SER A 466 -9.04 8.32 -20.09
C SER A 466 -7.61 8.85 -20.00
N ARG A 467 -6.77 8.50 -20.97
CA ARG A 467 -5.41 9.05 -21.16
C ARG A 467 -5.19 9.45 -22.61
N GLN A 468 -4.62 10.62 -22.84
CA GLN A 468 -4.28 11.17 -24.17
C GLN A 468 -2.89 10.71 -24.59
N ARG A 469 -2.68 9.37 -24.59
CA ARG A 469 -1.40 8.74 -24.86
C ARG A 469 -1.60 7.54 -25.79
N TYR A 470 -0.51 7.16 -26.49
CA TYR A 470 -0.52 6.01 -27.40
C TYR A 470 -0.43 4.68 -26.66
N TRP A 471 0.51 4.57 -25.68
CA TRP A 471 0.89 3.30 -25.07
C TRP A 471 -0.05 2.93 -23.91
N GLY A 472 -1.19 2.37 -24.25
CA GLY A 472 -2.23 1.93 -23.32
C GLY A 472 -3.33 1.15 -24.03
N THR A 473 -4.26 0.58 -23.27
CA THR A 473 -5.40 -0.16 -23.78
C THR A 473 -6.37 0.80 -24.48
N PRO A 474 -6.67 0.64 -25.80
CA PRO A 474 -7.69 1.45 -26.47
C PRO A 474 -9.08 1.28 -25.85
N ILE A 475 -9.82 2.37 -25.71
CA ILE A 475 -11.18 2.34 -25.22
C ILE A 475 -12.09 1.76 -26.31
N PRO A 476 -12.86 0.67 -26.03
CA PRO A 476 -13.61 -0.06 -27.07
C PRO A 476 -14.97 0.58 -27.38
N ILE A 477 -14.96 1.88 -27.72
CA ILE A 477 -16.15 2.66 -28.06
C ILE A 477 -15.96 3.30 -29.44
N ILE A 478 -17.05 3.33 -30.19
CA ILE A 478 -17.15 4.00 -31.51
C ILE A 478 -18.12 5.17 -31.35
N HIS A 479 -17.71 6.31 -31.88
CA HIS A 479 -18.55 7.52 -31.95
C HIS A 479 -19.25 7.61 -33.29
N GLY A 480 -20.56 7.54 -33.29
CA GLY A 480 -21.42 7.79 -34.47
C GLY A 480 -21.36 9.25 -34.92
N ALA A 481 -21.83 9.55 -36.12
CA ALA A 481 -21.80 10.89 -36.70
C ALA A 481 -22.65 11.92 -35.92
N ASP A 482 -23.65 11.48 -35.21
CA ASP A 482 -24.55 12.26 -34.34
C ASP A 482 -24.07 12.36 -32.88
N GLY A 483 -22.91 11.78 -32.57
CA GLY A 483 -22.34 11.70 -31.20
C GLY A 483 -22.83 10.51 -30.40
N GLU A 484 -23.55 9.56 -30.97
CA GLU A 484 -23.92 8.30 -30.36
C GLU A 484 -22.67 7.52 -29.94
N LEU A 485 -22.70 6.94 -28.74
CA LEU A 485 -21.65 6.07 -28.24
C LEU A 485 -22.03 4.60 -28.45
N VAL A 486 -21.27 3.92 -29.30
CA VAL A 486 -21.55 2.51 -29.64
C VAL A 486 -20.42 1.62 -29.17
N PRO A 487 -20.68 0.63 -28.30
CA PRO A 487 -19.70 -0.36 -27.91
C PRO A 487 -19.20 -1.16 -29.12
N VAL A 488 -17.90 -1.43 -29.17
CA VAL A 488 -17.36 -2.40 -30.12
C VAL A 488 -17.94 -3.78 -29.78
N PRO A 489 -18.47 -4.55 -30.73
CA PRO A 489 -18.94 -5.90 -30.48
C PRO A 489 -17.86 -6.79 -29.89
N GLU A 490 -18.22 -7.63 -28.90
CA GLU A 490 -17.24 -8.47 -28.16
C GLU A 490 -16.46 -9.42 -29.07
N ASP A 491 -17.07 -9.91 -30.15
CA ASP A 491 -16.45 -10.77 -31.15
C ASP A 491 -15.44 -10.05 -32.06
N GLN A 492 -15.38 -8.71 -31.98
CA GLN A 492 -14.39 -7.87 -32.66
C GLN A 492 -13.24 -7.42 -31.75
N LEU A 493 -13.23 -7.84 -30.50
CA LEU A 493 -12.11 -7.61 -29.59
C LEU A 493 -10.95 -8.59 -29.87
N PRO A 494 -9.70 -8.12 -29.71
CA PRO A 494 -9.27 -6.81 -29.24
C PRO A 494 -9.33 -5.73 -30.33
N VAL A 495 -9.61 -4.48 -29.95
CA VAL A 495 -9.25 -3.30 -30.72
C VAL A 495 -7.74 -3.10 -30.54
N VAL A 496 -6.95 -3.48 -31.54
CA VAL A 496 -5.48 -3.49 -31.47
C VAL A 496 -4.94 -2.08 -31.75
N LEU A 497 -3.87 -1.71 -31.05
CA LEU A 497 -3.14 -0.46 -31.33
C LEU A 497 -2.59 -0.47 -32.76
N PRO A 498 -2.66 0.66 -33.49
CA PRO A 498 -2.07 0.76 -34.83
C PRO A 498 -0.54 0.78 -34.75
N SER A 499 0.14 0.59 -35.92
CA SER A 499 1.57 0.84 -36.02
C SER A 499 1.91 2.29 -35.61
N THR A 500 3.09 2.48 -35.05
CA THR A 500 3.63 3.81 -34.73
C THR A 500 4.16 4.54 -35.95
N ASP A 501 4.21 3.89 -37.13
CA ASP A 501 4.74 4.46 -38.36
C ASP A 501 3.96 5.70 -38.77
N GLY A 502 4.64 6.82 -38.89
CA GLY A 502 4.05 8.10 -39.29
C GLY A 502 3.26 8.82 -38.19
N LEU A 503 3.17 8.25 -36.96
CA LEU A 503 2.56 8.90 -35.80
C LEU A 503 3.58 9.72 -35.01
N ASP A 504 3.22 10.94 -34.65
CA ASP A 504 3.97 11.73 -33.70
C ASP A 504 3.49 11.41 -32.27
N LEU A 505 4.33 10.68 -31.54
CA LEU A 505 4.03 10.24 -30.17
C LEU A 505 4.41 11.27 -29.10
N GLN A 506 4.95 12.44 -29.50
CA GLN A 506 5.26 13.49 -28.51
C GLN A 506 3.98 14.00 -27.84
N PRO A 507 4.02 14.25 -26.53
CA PRO A 507 2.86 14.77 -25.80
C PRO A 507 2.38 16.12 -26.35
N LYS A 508 1.15 16.20 -26.83
CA LYS A 508 0.54 17.40 -27.42
C LYS A 508 -0.80 17.78 -26.83
N GLY A 509 -1.21 17.09 -25.81
CA GLY A 509 -2.52 17.32 -25.18
C GLY A 509 -3.72 16.74 -25.92
N SER A 510 -3.47 16.01 -27.03
CA SER A 510 -4.43 15.19 -27.75
C SER A 510 -3.83 13.81 -27.98
N SER A 511 -4.68 12.79 -28.05
CA SER A 511 -4.21 11.42 -28.26
C SER A 511 -3.59 11.28 -29.67
N PRO A 512 -2.39 10.67 -29.79
CA PRO A 512 -1.79 10.35 -31.08
C PRO A 512 -2.65 9.41 -31.93
N LEU A 513 -3.49 8.58 -31.32
CA LEU A 513 -4.39 7.67 -32.03
C LEU A 513 -5.44 8.40 -32.89
N GLY A 514 -5.81 9.62 -32.51
CA GLY A 514 -6.72 10.45 -33.28
C GLY A 514 -6.17 10.87 -34.66
N ALA A 515 -4.83 10.83 -34.82
CA ALA A 515 -4.15 11.12 -36.09
C ALA A 515 -3.93 9.86 -36.96
N ALA A 516 -4.17 8.66 -36.45
CA ALA A 516 -4.07 7.40 -37.19
C ALA A 516 -5.35 7.17 -38.01
N GLU A 517 -5.45 7.85 -39.17
CA GLU A 517 -6.70 7.92 -39.94
C GLU A 517 -7.26 6.56 -40.34
N ASP A 518 -6.43 5.63 -40.76
CA ASP A 518 -6.84 4.28 -41.15
C ASP A 518 -7.36 3.45 -39.95
N TRP A 519 -6.94 3.79 -38.73
CA TRP A 519 -7.35 3.10 -37.51
C TRP A 519 -8.59 3.78 -36.89
N VAL A 520 -8.60 5.10 -36.84
CA VAL A 520 -9.66 5.85 -36.15
C VAL A 520 -10.99 5.90 -36.92
N ASN A 521 -10.94 5.92 -38.25
CA ASN A 521 -12.13 5.95 -39.08
C ASN A 521 -12.61 4.51 -39.37
N VAL A 522 -13.82 4.20 -38.93
CA VAL A 522 -14.40 2.86 -39.03
C VAL A 522 -15.85 2.93 -39.45
N PRO A 523 -16.39 1.87 -40.01
CA PRO A 523 -17.83 1.78 -40.21
C PRO A 523 -18.55 1.63 -38.87
N HIS A 524 -19.70 2.26 -38.73
CA HIS A 524 -20.58 2.06 -37.57
C HIS A 524 -21.05 0.59 -37.54
N PRO A 525 -20.96 -0.10 -36.39
CA PRO A 525 -21.17 -1.55 -36.32
C PRO A 525 -22.63 -2.00 -36.64
N VAL A 526 -23.58 -1.10 -36.54
CA VAL A 526 -25.02 -1.44 -36.79
C VAL A 526 -25.43 -1.18 -38.22
N ASP A 527 -25.11 0.01 -38.78
CA ASP A 527 -25.62 0.46 -40.07
C ASP A 527 -24.56 0.72 -41.15
N GLY A 528 -23.27 0.58 -40.77
CA GLY A 528 -22.16 0.77 -41.72
C GLY A 528 -21.85 2.24 -42.06
N SER A 529 -22.52 3.22 -41.43
CA SER A 529 -22.24 4.64 -41.64
C SER A 529 -20.85 5.03 -41.18
N PRO A 530 -20.26 6.14 -41.69
CA PRO A 530 -18.95 6.60 -41.18
C PRO A 530 -19.00 6.93 -39.70
N ALA A 531 -18.05 6.36 -38.95
CA ALA A 531 -17.92 6.55 -37.52
C ALA A 531 -16.44 6.61 -37.12
N ARG A 532 -16.14 6.92 -35.86
CA ARG A 532 -14.77 7.06 -35.38
C ARG A 532 -14.59 6.30 -34.08
N ARG A 533 -13.44 5.59 -33.93
CA ARG A 533 -13.02 5.03 -32.65
C ARG A 533 -12.75 6.13 -31.64
N ASP A 534 -12.99 5.83 -30.38
CA ASP A 534 -12.47 6.67 -29.26
C ASP A 534 -10.93 6.69 -29.34
N PRO A 535 -10.30 7.87 -29.36
CA PRO A 535 -8.83 7.96 -29.52
C PRO A 535 -8.06 7.85 -28.21
N ASP A 536 -8.74 7.87 -27.05
CA ASP A 536 -8.08 7.76 -25.76
C ASP A 536 -7.75 6.32 -25.40
N THR A 537 -6.74 6.15 -24.57
CA THR A 537 -6.38 4.88 -23.96
C THR A 537 -6.74 4.88 -22.47
N MET A 538 -6.80 3.70 -21.88
CA MET A 538 -7.10 3.55 -20.46
C MET A 538 -5.88 3.82 -19.59
N ASP A 539 -6.13 4.30 -18.37
CA ASP A 539 -5.18 4.32 -17.28
C ASP A 539 -4.56 2.93 -17.08
N THR A 540 -3.24 2.85 -16.94
CA THR A 540 -2.52 1.58 -16.74
C THR A 540 -2.94 0.84 -15.47
N PHE A 541 -3.53 1.53 -14.47
CA PHE A 541 -4.08 0.86 -13.29
C PHE A 541 -5.29 -0.03 -13.60
N VAL A 542 -5.95 0.13 -14.75
CA VAL A 542 -6.95 -0.83 -15.24
C VAL A 542 -6.28 -2.18 -15.51
N ASP A 543 -5.10 -2.16 -16.13
CA ASP A 543 -4.33 -3.37 -16.45
C ASP A 543 -4.00 -4.17 -15.18
N SER A 544 -3.52 -3.49 -14.13
CA SER A 544 -3.08 -4.12 -12.88
C SER A 544 -4.22 -4.45 -11.91
N SER A 545 -5.45 -3.95 -12.15
CA SER A 545 -6.56 -4.12 -11.20
C SER A 545 -7.10 -5.56 -11.09
N TRP A 546 -6.83 -6.42 -12.06
CA TRP A 546 -7.33 -7.80 -12.12
C TRP A 546 -6.29 -8.83 -12.57
N TYR A 547 -5.04 -8.45 -12.80
CA TYR A 547 -3.97 -9.29 -13.37
C TYR A 547 -3.72 -10.58 -12.58
N PHE A 548 -3.94 -10.55 -11.26
CA PHE A 548 -3.81 -11.71 -10.38
C PHE A 548 -4.75 -12.86 -10.78
N LEU A 549 -5.89 -12.55 -11.41
CA LEU A 549 -6.81 -13.54 -11.96
C LEU A 549 -6.31 -14.07 -13.30
N ARG A 550 -5.73 -13.22 -14.15
CA ARG A 550 -5.19 -13.64 -15.45
C ARG A 550 -4.06 -14.64 -15.34
N PHE A 551 -3.22 -14.55 -14.31
CA PHE A 551 -2.17 -15.54 -14.04
C PHE A 551 -2.70 -16.98 -13.89
N LEU A 552 -3.95 -17.15 -13.54
CA LEU A 552 -4.54 -18.48 -13.35
C LEU A 552 -4.72 -19.23 -14.67
N SER A 553 -4.97 -18.51 -15.77
CA SER A 553 -5.12 -19.04 -17.13
C SER A 553 -4.59 -18.06 -18.18
N PRO A 554 -3.29 -17.73 -18.18
CA PRO A 554 -2.76 -16.61 -18.96
C PRO A 554 -2.83 -16.83 -20.48
N LYS A 555 -3.01 -18.07 -20.93
CA LYS A 555 -3.09 -18.47 -22.35
C LYS A 555 -4.52 -18.74 -22.83
N ASP A 556 -5.53 -18.59 -21.97
CA ASP A 556 -6.93 -18.75 -22.35
C ASP A 556 -7.36 -17.56 -23.21
N ASP A 557 -7.76 -17.82 -24.45
CA ASP A 557 -8.23 -16.81 -25.40
C ASP A 557 -9.76 -16.69 -25.49
N THR A 558 -10.46 -17.55 -24.74
CA THR A 558 -11.93 -17.65 -24.75
C THR A 558 -12.58 -16.87 -23.61
N GLN A 559 -11.85 -16.59 -22.54
CA GLN A 559 -12.33 -15.88 -21.36
C GLN A 559 -11.18 -15.15 -20.66
N ALA A 560 -11.52 -14.12 -19.86
CA ALA A 560 -10.53 -13.32 -19.14
C ALA A 560 -9.70 -14.17 -18.16
N PHE A 561 -10.35 -15.10 -17.50
CA PHE A 561 -9.76 -16.11 -16.62
C PHE A 561 -10.75 -17.28 -16.44
N ASP A 562 -10.25 -18.44 -16.08
CA ASP A 562 -11.10 -19.60 -15.74
C ASP A 562 -11.70 -19.44 -14.33
N PRO A 563 -13.04 -19.29 -14.18
CA PRO A 563 -13.68 -19.14 -12.87
C PRO A 563 -13.43 -20.30 -11.92
N LYS A 564 -13.25 -21.53 -12.45
CA LYS A 564 -12.95 -22.71 -11.62
C LYS A 564 -11.55 -22.65 -11.03
N LEU A 565 -10.60 -22.11 -11.80
CA LEU A 565 -9.25 -21.88 -11.30
C LEU A 565 -9.23 -20.70 -10.30
N ALA A 566 -10.05 -19.66 -10.54
CA ALA A 566 -10.22 -18.57 -9.59
C ALA A 566 -10.75 -19.08 -8.25
N GLU A 567 -11.75 -19.95 -8.24
CA GLU A 567 -12.27 -20.54 -7.00
C GLU A 567 -11.23 -21.42 -6.28
N LYS A 568 -10.31 -22.06 -7.02
CA LYS A 568 -9.28 -22.94 -6.44
C LYS A 568 -8.08 -22.18 -5.87
N TRP A 569 -7.67 -21.08 -6.48
CA TRP A 569 -6.42 -20.38 -6.18
C TRP A 569 -6.59 -19.03 -5.51
N ALA A 570 -7.62 -18.28 -5.90
CA ALA A 570 -7.86 -16.94 -5.41
C ALA A 570 -8.85 -16.93 -4.21
N PRO A 571 -8.83 -15.91 -3.36
CA PRO A 571 -7.96 -14.72 -3.42
C PRO A 571 -6.47 -15.05 -3.18
N VAL A 572 -5.58 -14.11 -3.52
CA VAL A 572 -4.15 -14.22 -3.24
C VAL A 572 -3.93 -14.36 -1.73
N ASP A 573 -3.20 -15.38 -1.29
CA ASP A 573 -2.94 -15.59 0.15
C ASP A 573 -1.97 -14.57 0.72
N GLN A 574 -0.87 -14.28 0.01
CA GLN A 574 0.12 -13.29 0.41
C GLN A 574 0.50 -12.40 -0.76
N TYR A 575 0.29 -11.10 -0.61
CA TYR A 575 0.67 -10.08 -1.56
C TYR A 575 1.84 -9.24 -1.00
N VAL A 576 2.82 -8.94 -1.84
CA VAL A 576 4.01 -8.15 -1.48
C VAL A 576 4.16 -6.98 -2.44
N GLY A 577 4.31 -5.77 -1.89
CA GLY A 577 4.51 -4.59 -2.72
C GLY A 577 4.56 -3.28 -1.95
N GLY A 578 4.94 -2.20 -2.61
CA GLY A 578 5.20 -0.90 -2.00
C GLY A 578 3.95 -0.20 -1.46
N VAL A 579 4.12 0.54 -0.37
CA VAL A 579 3.05 1.32 0.29
C VAL A 579 2.50 2.46 -0.58
N THR A 580 3.26 2.91 -1.58
CA THR A 580 2.84 3.96 -2.52
C THR A 580 1.56 3.61 -3.29
N HIS A 581 1.26 2.32 -3.41
CA HIS A 581 0.05 1.82 -4.07
C HIS A 581 -1.18 1.74 -3.17
N ALA A 582 -1.11 2.19 -1.92
CA ALA A 582 -2.19 2.04 -0.94
C ALA A 582 -3.55 2.61 -1.41
N ILE A 583 -3.56 3.79 -2.03
CA ILE A 583 -4.76 4.46 -2.57
C ILE A 583 -4.85 4.42 -4.10
N LEU A 584 -3.92 3.76 -4.76
CA LEU A 584 -3.84 3.54 -6.21
C LEU A 584 -4.23 2.10 -6.54
N HIS A 585 -3.26 1.31 -6.98
CA HIS A 585 -3.45 -0.08 -7.40
C HIS A 585 -4.26 -0.93 -6.40
N LEU A 586 -3.97 -0.84 -5.10
CA LEU A 586 -4.67 -1.64 -4.08
C LEU A 586 -6.16 -1.27 -3.96
N LEU A 587 -6.49 0.02 -4.04
CA LEU A 587 -7.87 0.48 -4.01
C LEU A 587 -8.63 0.04 -5.28
N TYR A 588 -8.01 0.20 -6.44
CA TYR A 588 -8.60 -0.19 -7.72
C TYR A 588 -8.78 -1.71 -7.86
N ALA A 589 -7.80 -2.50 -7.39
CA ALA A 589 -7.92 -3.97 -7.38
C ALA A 589 -9.08 -4.44 -6.49
N ARG A 590 -9.29 -3.80 -5.34
CA ARG A 590 -10.45 -4.07 -4.47
C ARG A 590 -11.77 -3.71 -5.16
N PHE A 591 -11.82 -2.56 -5.81
CA PHE A 591 -13.00 -2.13 -6.55
C PHE A 591 -13.36 -3.10 -7.67
N ILE A 592 -12.41 -3.43 -8.56
CA ILE A 592 -12.67 -4.34 -9.68
C ILE A 592 -13.01 -5.74 -9.20
N THR A 593 -12.42 -6.22 -8.10
CA THR A 593 -12.80 -7.50 -7.49
C THR A 593 -14.27 -7.51 -7.06
N LYS A 594 -14.77 -6.43 -6.46
CA LYS A 594 -16.18 -6.30 -6.08
C LYS A 594 -17.10 -6.23 -7.30
N VAL A 595 -16.67 -5.57 -8.36
CA VAL A 595 -17.40 -5.55 -9.64
C VAL A 595 -17.50 -6.96 -10.23
N LEU A 596 -16.39 -7.71 -10.27
CA LEU A 596 -16.37 -9.08 -10.77
C LEU A 596 -17.19 -10.03 -9.89
N PHE A 597 -17.23 -9.80 -8.58
CA PHE A 597 -18.12 -10.52 -7.66
C PHE A 597 -19.58 -10.27 -7.99
N ASP A 598 -19.99 -9.02 -8.18
CA ASP A 598 -21.38 -8.64 -8.51
C ASP A 598 -21.80 -9.16 -9.89
N LEU A 599 -20.86 -9.30 -10.81
CA LEU A 599 -21.07 -9.91 -12.13
C LEU A 599 -21.08 -11.44 -12.09
N GLY A 600 -20.73 -12.05 -10.95
CA GLY A 600 -20.74 -13.51 -10.75
C GLY A 600 -19.52 -14.26 -11.30
N TYR A 601 -18.42 -13.56 -11.58
CA TYR A 601 -17.19 -14.18 -12.10
C TYR A 601 -16.27 -14.71 -10.98
N VAL A 602 -16.36 -14.17 -9.77
CA VAL A 602 -15.60 -14.61 -8.60
C VAL A 602 -16.50 -14.75 -7.39
N SER A 603 -16.10 -15.56 -6.41
CA SER A 603 -16.86 -15.84 -5.18
C SER A 603 -16.37 -15.05 -3.95
N PHE A 604 -15.38 -14.18 -4.11
CA PHE A 604 -14.77 -13.39 -3.04
C PHE A 604 -14.84 -11.89 -3.35
N THR A 605 -14.79 -11.06 -2.30
CA THR A 605 -14.95 -9.61 -2.39
C THR A 605 -13.65 -8.82 -2.19
N GLU A 606 -12.58 -9.49 -1.76
CA GLU A 606 -11.24 -8.91 -1.57
C GLU A 606 -10.19 -9.69 -2.35
N PRO A 607 -9.30 -9.03 -3.10
CA PRO A 607 -8.33 -9.70 -3.98
C PRO A 607 -7.17 -10.35 -3.23
N PHE A 608 -6.76 -9.78 -2.10
CA PHE A 608 -5.56 -10.15 -1.36
C PHE A 608 -5.89 -10.37 0.11
N THR A 609 -5.65 -11.59 0.62
CA THR A 609 -5.95 -11.95 2.02
C THR A 609 -4.98 -11.25 2.98
N ALA A 610 -3.68 -11.32 2.68
CA ALA A 610 -2.65 -10.66 3.48
C ALA A 610 -1.76 -9.79 2.58
N LEU A 611 -1.29 -8.68 3.13
CA LEU A 611 -0.41 -7.73 2.46
C LEU A 611 0.84 -7.48 3.30
N LEU A 612 2.01 -7.58 2.66
CA LEU A 612 3.28 -7.10 3.19
C LEU A 612 3.73 -5.89 2.38
N ASN A 613 3.92 -4.75 3.04
CA ASN A 613 4.61 -3.62 2.44
C ASN A 613 6.06 -3.63 2.92
N GLN A 614 6.99 -3.74 1.96
CA GLN A 614 8.40 -3.55 2.25
C GLN A 614 8.72 -2.06 2.41
N GLY A 615 9.81 -1.79 3.16
CA GLY A 615 10.42 -0.47 3.24
C GLY A 615 11.05 -0.02 1.92
N MET A 616 11.82 1.05 1.96
CA MET A 616 12.58 1.54 0.81
C MET A 616 14.06 1.23 0.98
N VAL A 617 14.72 0.83 -0.09
CA VAL A 617 16.18 0.75 -0.10
C VAL A 617 16.73 2.15 -0.39
N GLN A 618 17.46 2.67 0.58
CA GLN A 618 18.06 4.00 0.58
C GLN A 618 19.58 3.92 0.42
N MET A 619 20.24 5.05 0.18
CA MET A 619 21.67 5.20 0.22
C MET A 619 22.04 6.50 0.94
N ASP A 620 22.83 6.40 2.03
CA ASP A 620 23.19 7.52 2.90
C ASP A 620 21.95 8.29 3.44
N GLY A 621 20.94 7.56 3.92
CA GLY A 621 19.71 8.11 4.50
C GLY A 621 18.78 8.78 3.49
N ALA A 622 18.97 8.60 2.19
CA ALA A 622 18.16 9.20 1.15
C ALA A 622 17.70 8.18 0.10
N ALA A 623 16.47 8.37 -0.40
CA ALA A 623 15.98 7.59 -1.53
C ALA A 623 16.95 7.67 -2.72
N MET A 624 17.24 6.52 -3.31
CA MET A 624 18.12 6.43 -4.47
C MET A 624 17.49 7.13 -5.69
N SER A 625 18.23 8.03 -6.34
CA SER A 625 17.78 8.68 -7.55
C SER A 625 18.94 9.04 -8.48
N LYS A 626 18.67 9.06 -9.82
CA LYS A 626 19.66 9.47 -10.82
C LYS A 626 20.11 10.91 -10.63
N SER A 627 19.21 11.79 -10.24
CA SER A 627 19.48 13.21 -10.03
C SER A 627 20.38 13.47 -8.82
N LYS A 628 20.33 12.61 -7.79
CA LYS A 628 21.19 12.69 -6.61
C LYS A 628 22.53 11.99 -6.79
N GLY A 629 22.67 11.16 -7.84
CA GLY A 629 23.91 10.41 -8.09
C GLY A 629 24.21 9.30 -7.07
N ASN A 630 23.23 8.91 -6.24
CA ASN A 630 23.35 7.92 -5.17
C ASN A 630 22.80 6.54 -5.52
N ILE A 631 22.59 6.24 -6.82
CA ILE A 631 22.06 4.95 -7.26
C ILE A 631 23.10 3.85 -7.09
N VAL A 632 22.70 2.78 -6.41
CA VAL A 632 23.38 1.49 -6.40
C VAL A 632 22.68 0.56 -7.40
N ARG A 633 23.43 0.10 -8.40
CA ARG A 633 22.89 -0.83 -9.41
C ARG A 633 22.83 -2.24 -8.84
N LEU A 634 21.70 -2.90 -9.03
CA LEU A 634 21.53 -4.28 -8.60
C LEU A 634 22.55 -5.20 -9.31
N SER A 635 22.73 -5.05 -10.64
CA SER A 635 23.69 -5.85 -11.41
C SER A 635 25.10 -5.80 -10.84
N ASP A 636 25.58 -4.62 -10.44
CA ASP A 636 26.92 -4.44 -9.87
C ASP A 636 27.05 -5.20 -8.54
N GLN A 637 26.03 -5.16 -7.69
CA GLN A 637 26.00 -5.88 -6.41
C GLN A 637 25.98 -7.42 -6.63
N LEU A 638 25.21 -7.88 -7.63
CA LEU A 638 25.16 -9.30 -7.98
C LEU A 638 26.48 -9.81 -8.57
N ASP A 639 27.18 -8.98 -9.32
CA ASP A 639 28.48 -9.33 -9.91
C ASP A 639 29.60 -9.36 -8.87
N GLU A 640 29.53 -8.46 -7.89
CA GLU A 640 30.55 -8.35 -6.83
C GLU A 640 30.38 -9.41 -5.74
N PHE A 641 29.16 -9.60 -5.23
CA PHE A 641 28.91 -10.42 -4.03
C PHE A 641 28.15 -11.72 -4.31
N GLY A 642 27.52 -11.85 -5.47
CA GLY A 642 26.65 -12.95 -5.83
C GLY A 642 25.20 -12.75 -5.37
N VAL A 643 24.30 -13.48 -6.05
CA VAL A 643 22.83 -13.39 -5.82
C VAL A 643 22.47 -13.75 -4.39
N ASP A 644 22.96 -14.88 -3.89
CA ASP A 644 22.63 -15.37 -2.55
C ASP A 644 23.05 -14.43 -1.44
N ALA A 645 24.21 -13.77 -1.58
CA ALA A 645 24.68 -12.80 -0.59
C ALA A 645 23.81 -11.54 -0.56
N VAL A 646 23.37 -11.06 -1.73
CA VAL A 646 22.46 -9.89 -1.80
C VAL A 646 21.08 -10.24 -1.22
N ARG A 647 20.50 -11.37 -1.59
CA ARG A 647 19.20 -11.85 -1.06
C ARG A 647 19.23 -12.02 0.46
N LEU A 648 20.28 -12.68 0.97
CA LEU A 648 20.47 -12.88 2.40
C LEU A 648 20.59 -11.56 3.15
N THR A 649 21.31 -10.58 2.56
CA THR A 649 21.48 -9.25 3.13
C THR A 649 20.14 -8.52 3.22
N MET A 650 19.30 -8.58 2.17
CA MET A 650 17.94 -7.99 2.18
C MET A 650 17.09 -8.57 3.32
N ALA A 651 17.10 -9.90 3.50
CA ALA A 651 16.33 -10.56 4.55
C ALA A 651 16.88 -10.31 5.96
N PHE A 652 18.19 -10.03 6.09
CA PHE A 652 18.87 -9.86 7.37
C PHE A 652 18.93 -8.41 7.85
N ALA A 653 18.78 -7.43 6.96
CA ALA A 653 18.96 -6.01 7.26
C ALA A 653 18.04 -5.49 8.38
N GLY A 654 16.80 -6.00 8.46
CA GLY A 654 15.83 -5.58 9.48
C GLY A 654 14.46 -6.23 9.28
N PRO A 655 13.44 -5.77 10.01
CA PRO A 655 12.06 -6.09 9.68
C PRO A 655 11.72 -5.64 8.24
N PRO A 656 10.91 -6.42 7.48
CA PRO A 656 10.61 -6.09 6.08
C PRO A 656 9.97 -4.73 5.84
N GLU A 657 9.23 -4.20 6.82
CA GLU A 657 8.56 -2.91 6.76
C GLU A 657 9.47 -1.70 6.99
N ASP A 658 10.68 -1.92 7.50
CA ASP A 658 11.65 -0.86 7.78
C ASP A 658 12.47 -0.53 6.52
N ASP A 659 12.87 0.73 6.38
CA ASP A 659 13.78 1.14 5.31
C ASP A 659 15.17 0.53 5.51
N ILE A 660 15.82 0.14 4.42
CA ILE A 660 17.19 -0.38 4.42
C ILE A 660 18.13 0.70 3.89
N ASP A 661 19.06 1.18 4.71
CA ASP A 661 20.16 1.96 4.18
C ASP A 661 21.28 1.03 3.69
N TRP A 662 21.51 1.02 2.39
CA TRP A 662 22.48 0.11 1.77
C TRP A 662 23.92 0.40 2.20
N ALA A 663 24.21 1.62 2.66
CA ALA A 663 25.51 1.97 3.24
C ALA A 663 25.80 1.26 4.57
N ASP A 664 24.74 0.90 5.32
CA ASP A 664 24.87 0.29 6.65
C ASP A 664 24.90 -1.25 6.64
N VAL A 665 24.61 -1.88 5.49
CA VAL A 665 24.57 -3.34 5.35
C VAL A 665 25.85 -3.90 4.74
N SER A 666 26.09 -5.21 4.91
CA SER A 666 27.32 -5.86 4.45
C SER A 666 27.07 -7.11 3.61
N PRO A 667 26.85 -6.96 2.30
CA PRO A 667 26.76 -8.12 1.40
C PRO A 667 28.04 -9.00 1.44
N GLY A 668 29.21 -8.40 1.64
CA GLY A 668 30.45 -9.12 1.86
C GLY A 668 30.47 -9.97 3.13
N GLY A 669 29.78 -9.51 4.19
CA GLY A 669 29.58 -10.29 5.43
C GLY A 669 28.68 -11.51 5.16
N SER A 670 27.60 -11.33 4.43
CA SER A 670 26.71 -12.40 3.99
C SER A 670 27.43 -13.43 3.12
N ALA A 671 28.25 -12.99 2.17
CA ALA A 671 29.07 -13.88 1.33
C ALA A 671 30.04 -14.75 2.17
N LYS A 672 30.69 -14.15 3.16
CA LYS A 672 31.58 -14.90 4.08
C LYS A 672 30.81 -15.91 4.92
N PHE A 673 29.58 -15.56 5.35
CA PHE A 673 28.74 -16.50 6.08
C PHE A 673 28.32 -17.68 5.18
N LEU A 674 27.87 -17.42 3.95
CA LEU A 674 27.49 -18.46 2.99
C LEU A 674 28.64 -19.40 2.67
N ALA A 675 29.85 -18.90 2.50
CA ALA A 675 31.05 -19.71 2.32
C ALA A 675 31.30 -20.65 3.52
N ARG A 676 31.08 -20.17 4.74
CA ARG A 676 31.21 -21.01 5.95
C ARG A 676 30.13 -22.09 6.02
N ALA A 677 28.88 -21.76 5.71
CA ALA A 677 27.78 -22.71 5.71
C ALA A 677 27.99 -23.79 4.63
N TRP A 678 28.34 -23.40 3.40
CA TRP A 678 28.63 -24.31 2.31
C TRP A 678 29.75 -25.30 2.63
N ARG A 679 30.82 -24.81 3.30
CA ARG A 679 31.94 -25.67 3.71
C ARG A 679 31.49 -26.78 4.66
N LEU A 680 30.48 -26.59 5.48
CA LEU A 680 29.94 -27.65 6.35
C LEU A 680 29.41 -28.81 5.54
N ALA A 681 28.71 -28.60 4.44
CA ALA A 681 28.22 -29.68 3.57
C ALA A 681 29.36 -30.43 2.87
N LYS A 682 30.47 -29.74 2.58
CA LYS A 682 31.69 -30.36 2.06
C LYS A 682 32.36 -31.24 3.11
N ASP A 683 32.39 -30.83 4.37
CA ASP A 683 33.12 -31.49 5.45
C ASP A 683 32.38 -32.70 6.05
N VAL A 684 31.07 -32.80 5.92
CA VAL A 684 30.25 -33.92 6.47
C VAL A 684 30.70 -35.23 5.87
N THR A 685 31.07 -36.21 6.74
CA THR A 685 31.53 -37.53 6.35
C THR A 685 30.57 -38.66 6.73
N SER A 686 29.54 -38.40 7.52
CA SER A 686 28.47 -39.38 7.82
C SER A 686 27.59 -39.70 6.62
N ARG A 687 26.97 -40.89 6.60
CA ARG A 687 26.12 -41.34 5.49
C ARG A 687 24.73 -40.65 5.49
N PRO A 688 24.07 -40.55 4.34
CA PRO A 688 22.74 -39.95 4.25
C PRO A 688 21.64 -40.71 5.00
N ASP A 689 21.83 -42.02 5.24
CA ASP A 689 20.89 -42.93 5.88
C ASP A 689 21.01 -43.02 7.40
N VAL A 690 21.91 -42.22 8.03
CA VAL A 690 22.07 -42.23 9.46
C VAL A 690 20.84 -41.60 10.13
N GLU A 691 20.17 -42.37 11.00
CA GLU A 691 19.05 -41.85 11.78
C GLU A 691 19.44 -40.68 12.69
N TRP A 692 18.62 -39.67 12.74
CA TRP A 692 18.78 -38.51 13.62
C TRP A 692 18.43 -38.84 15.08
N LYS A 693 19.14 -39.69 15.69
CA LYS A 693 18.88 -40.13 17.08
C LYS A 693 20.10 -40.09 18.00
N SER A 694 21.26 -39.81 17.47
CA SER A 694 22.50 -39.85 18.23
C SER A 694 23.44 -38.70 17.87
N GLY A 695 24.60 -38.62 18.52
CA GLY A 695 25.60 -37.60 18.31
C GLY A 695 25.59 -36.52 19.41
N ASP A 696 26.25 -35.40 19.14
CA ASP A 696 26.37 -34.29 20.11
C ASP A 696 25.02 -33.77 20.57
N ALA A 697 24.70 -33.97 21.87
CA ALA A 697 23.41 -33.65 22.44
C ALA A 697 23.10 -32.14 22.47
N ALA A 698 24.14 -31.30 22.63
CA ALA A 698 23.96 -29.85 22.66
C ALA A 698 23.63 -29.31 21.26
N LEU A 699 24.34 -29.79 20.24
CA LEU A 699 24.07 -29.46 18.85
C LEU A 699 22.67 -29.91 18.42
N ARG A 700 22.27 -31.15 18.79
CA ARG A 700 20.91 -31.65 18.51
C ARG A 700 19.83 -30.75 19.13
N ARG A 701 19.99 -30.36 20.40
CA ARG A 701 19.05 -29.45 21.05
C ARG A 701 18.96 -28.10 20.32
N GLN A 702 20.09 -27.55 19.90
CA GLN A 702 20.10 -26.28 19.15
C GLN A 702 19.44 -26.41 17.78
N THR A 703 19.69 -27.49 17.03
CA THR A 703 19.06 -27.81 15.76
C THR A 703 17.55 -27.90 15.90
N HIS A 704 17.05 -28.66 16.89
CA HIS A 704 15.62 -28.83 17.11
C HIS A 704 14.94 -27.58 17.65
N ARG A 705 15.63 -26.75 18.42
CA ARG A 705 15.13 -25.40 18.81
C ARG A 705 14.96 -24.50 17.59
N PHE A 706 15.94 -24.47 16.66
CA PHE A 706 15.83 -23.75 15.40
C PHE A 706 14.61 -24.23 14.60
N LEU A 707 14.41 -25.55 14.44
CA LEU A 707 13.25 -26.12 13.73
C LEU A 707 11.91 -25.76 14.36
N ALA A 708 11.84 -25.67 15.70
CA ALA A 708 10.61 -25.35 16.43
C ALA A 708 10.25 -23.85 16.39
N GLU A 709 11.26 -22.96 16.48
CA GLU A 709 11.05 -21.52 16.60
C GLU A 709 10.90 -20.83 15.23
N SER A 710 11.60 -21.31 14.21
CA SER A 710 11.66 -20.62 12.90
C SER A 710 10.32 -20.51 12.18
N PRO A 711 9.40 -21.50 12.18
CA PRO A 711 8.11 -21.38 11.53
C PRO A 711 7.31 -20.15 11.96
N SER A 712 7.14 -19.93 13.25
CA SER A 712 6.42 -18.77 13.78
C SER A 712 7.12 -17.43 13.49
N LEU A 713 8.45 -17.43 13.42
CA LEU A 713 9.22 -16.24 13.06
C LEU A 713 9.04 -15.89 11.56
N ILE A 714 9.03 -16.91 10.69
CA ILE A 714 8.79 -16.73 9.24
C ILE A 714 7.38 -16.21 9.00
N GLU A 715 6.38 -16.81 9.64
CA GLU A 715 4.99 -16.39 9.53
C GLU A 715 4.74 -14.97 10.06
N ALA A 716 5.56 -14.53 11.03
CA ALA A 716 5.56 -13.16 11.57
C ALA A 716 6.50 -12.22 10.80
N PHE A 717 7.03 -12.60 9.65
CA PHE A 717 7.99 -11.85 8.84
C PHE A 717 9.27 -11.42 9.56
N LYS A 718 9.68 -12.11 10.63
CA LYS A 718 10.92 -11.85 11.36
C LYS A 718 12.11 -12.57 10.73
N PHE A 719 12.32 -12.35 9.43
CA PHE A 719 13.36 -13.04 8.66
C PHE A 719 14.76 -12.77 9.18
N ASN A 720 15.05 -11.55 9.62
CA ASN A 720 16.31 -11.17 10.21
C ASN A 720 16.64 -12.02 11.45
N VAL A 721 15.65 -12.34 12.29
CA VAL A 721 15.83 -13.20 13.45
C VAL A 721 16.08 -14.64 13.03
N VAL A 722 15.37 -15.14 12.00
CA VAL A 722 15.62 -16.50 11.45
C VAL A 722 17.06 -16.61 10.93
N VAL A 723 17.54 -15.62 10.17
CA VAL A 723 18.91 -15.57 9.66
C VAL A 723 19.92 -15.54 10.81
N ALA A 724 19.68 -14.76 11.87
CA ALA A 724 20.55 -14.73 13.05
C ALA A 724 20.64 -16.10 13.74
N ARG A 725 19.47 -16.78 13.92
CA ARG A 725 19.43 -18.14 14.48
C ARG A 725 20.14 -19.16 13.60
N LEU A 726 20.03 -19.00 12.28
CA LEU A 726 20.74 -19.84 11.33
C LEU A 726 22.26 -19.65 11.41
N MET A 727 22.72 -18.41 11.57
CA MET A 727 24.14 -18.11 11.81
C MET A 727 24.66 -18.75 13.11
N GLU A 728 23.86 -18.70 14.19
CA GLU A 728 24.18 -19.37 15.46
C GLU A 728 24.31 -20.88 15.27
N LEU A 729 23.39 -21.50 14.53
CA LEU A 729 23.43 -22.94 14.24
C LEU A 729 24.65 -23.34 13.41
N VAL A 730 25.01 -22.57 12.38
CA VAL A 730 26.22 -22.78 11.58
C VAL A 730 27.47 -22.70 12.44
N ASN A 731 27.56 -21.73 13.34
CA ASN A 731 28.70 -21.58 14.23
C ASN A 731 28.81 -22.73 15.26
N ALA A 732 27.69 -23.18 15.82
CA ALA A 732 27.64 -24.32 16.73
C ALA A 732 28.05 -25.62 16.02
N THR A 733 27.57 -25.83 14.82
CA THR A 733 27.94 -26.98 13.99
C THR A 733 29.43 -27.00 13.68
N ARG A 734 30.03 -25.87 13.33
CA ARG A 734 31.47 -25.76 13.08
C ARG A 734 32.29 -26.13 14.32
N LYS A 735 31.88 -25.70 15.51
CA LYS A 735 32.54 -26.08 16.74
C LYS A 735 32.58 -27.59 16.98
N VAL A 736 31.51 -28.30 16.65
CA VAL A 736 31.45 -29.75 16.77
C VAL A 736 32.31 -30.43 15.69
N VAL A 737 32.29 -29.94 14.46
CA VAL A 737 33.19 -30.42 13.38
C VAL A 737 34.66 -30.30 13.77
N ASP A 738 35.04 -29.20 14.42
CA ASP A 738 36.41 -28.92 14.82
C ASP A 738 36.77 -29.58 16.19
N SER A 739 35.84 -30.28 16.82
CA SER A 739 36.03 -30.99 18.10
C SER A 739 36.44 -32.44 17.91
N GLY A 740 36.61 -33.17 19.03
CA GLY A 740 36.88 -34.61 19.02
C GLY A 740 35.76 -35.48 18.44
N ALA A 741 34.51 -34.98 18.41
CA ALA A 741 33.37 -35.65 17.74
C ALA A 741 33.53 -35.65 16.22
N GLY A 742 33.99 -34.50 15.64
CA GLY A 742 34.38 -34.38 14.27
C GLY A 742 33.24 -34.38 13.26
N ALA A 743 33.59 -34.30 11.97
CA ALA A 743 32.66 -34.20 10.84
C ALA A 743 31.82 -35.45 10.61
N GLY A 744 32.15 -36.57 11.23
CA GLY A 744 31.40 -37.86 11.16
C GLY A 744 30.29 -37.99 12.19
N ASP A 745 30.16 -37.01 13.14
CA ASP A 745 29.09 -37.03 14.14
C ASP A 745 27.70 -36.94 13.47
N PRO A 746 26.76 -37.84 13.83
CA PRO A 746 25.41 -37.80 13.29
C PRO A 746 24.67 -36.47 13.52
N ALA A 747 24.91 -35.80 14.66
CA ALA A 747 24.34 -34.50 14.97
C ALA A 747 24.82 -33.39 14.01
N VAL A 748 26.06 -33.50 13.52
CA VAL A 748 26.60 -32.58 12.49
C VAL A 748 25.84 -32.73 11.20
N ARG A 749 25.59 -33.96 10.74
CA ARG A 749 24.81 -34.18 9.54
C ARG A 749 23.40 -33.65 9.67
N GLU A 750 22.71 -33.98 10.77
CA GLU A 750 21.39 -33.47 11.10
C GLU A 750 21.33 -31.92 11.01
N ALA A 751 22.28 -31.22 11.63
CA ALA A 751 22.36 -29.77 11.61
C ALA A 751 22.62 -29.22 10.20
N VAL A 752 23.54 -29.81 9.43
CA VAL A 752 23.87 -29.32 8.08
C VAL A 752 22.71 -29.54 7.09
N GLU A 753 21.97 -30.64 7.22
CA GLU A 753 20.73 -30.85 6.44
C GLU A 753 19.67 -29.78 6.76
N VAL A 754 19.50 -29.40 8.03
CA VAL A 754 18.60 -28.32 8.45
C VAL A 754 19.10 -26.97 7.94
N VAL A 755 20.40 -26.71 7.98
CA VAL A 755 21.01 -25.48 7.43
C VAL A 755 20.74 -25.37 5.94
N ALA A 756 20.96 -26.42 5.16
CA ALA A 756 20.69 -26.42 3.71
C ALA A 756 19.22 -26.17 3.40
N MET A 757 18.32 -26.86 4.12
CA MET A 757 16.87 -26.69 3.98
C MET A 757 16.43 -25.24 4.29
N ALA A 758 16.95 -24.65 5.39
CA ALA A 758 16.59 -23.29 5.79
C ALA A 758 17.24 -22.22 4.89
N LEU A 759 18.47 -22.43 4.44
CA LEU A 759 19.14 -21.52 3.50
C LEU A 759 18.40 -21.42 2.16
N ASN A 760 17.66 -22.43 1.75
CA ASN A 760 16.84 -22.37 0.53
C ASN A 760 15.89 -21.17 0.52
N LEU A 761 15.45 -20.69 1.67
CA LEU A 761 14.59 -19.52 1.77
C LEU A 761 15.30 -18.23 1.32
N PHE A 762 16.59 -18.12 1.59
CA PHE A 762 17.37 -16.89 1.45
C PHE A 762 18.45 -16.95 0.38
N ALA A 763 19.06 -18.12 0.20
CA ALA A 763 20.27 -18.34 -0.59
C ALA A 763 20.16 -19.61 -1.43
N PRO A 764 19.30 -19.60 -2.49
CA PRO A 764 18.89 -20.82 -3.19
C PRO A 764 20.04 -21.54 -3.90
N TYR A 765 20.99 -20.86 -4.51
CA TYR A 765 22.12 -21.49 -5.19
C TYR A 765 23.02 -22.26 -4.21
N THR A 766 23.34 -21.62 -3.10
CA THR A 766 24.15 -22.24 -2.04
C THR A 766 23.43 -23.43 -1.41
N ALA A 767 22.16 -23.27 -1.11
CA ALA A 767 21.33 -24.32 -0.52
C ALA A 767 21.20 -25.56 -1.42
N GLU A 768 20.97 -25.32 -2.72
CA GLU A 768 20.86 -26.39 -3.71
C GLU A 768 22.15 -27.20 -3.80
N ASP A 769 23.31 -26.54 -3.88
CA ASP A 769 24.61 -27.23 -3.96
C ASP A 769 24.92 -27.99 -2.65
N MET A 770 24.63 -27.41 -1.48
CA MET A 770 24.75 -28.09 -0.19
C MET A 770 23.88 -29.34 -0.14
N TRP A 771 22.62 -29.27 -0.61
CA TRP A 771 21.69 -30.38 -0.61
C TRP A 771 22.19 -31.57 -1.45
N HIS A 772 22.68 -31.29 -2.64
CA HIS A 772 23.26 -32.34 -3.53
C HIS A 772 24.57 -32.90 -2.97
N ARG A 773 25.41 -32.09 -2.32
CA ARG A 773 26.64 -32.57 -1.64
C ARG A 773 26.34 -33.49 -0.47
N LEU A 774 25.21 -33.32 0.18
CA LEU A 774 24.72 -34.21 1.23
C LEU A 774 24.17 -35.54 0.69
N GLY A 775 24.10 -35.74 -0.64
CA GLY A 775 23.69 -36.94 -1.30
C GLY A 775 22.20 -37.06 -1.60
N TYR A 776 21.47 -35.95 -1.53
CA TYR A 776 20.06 -35.89 -1.90
C TYR A 776 19.87 -35.65 -3.40
N GLU A 777 18.88 -36.30 -3.99
CA GLU A 777 18.43 -36.07 -5.36
C GLU A 777 17.24 -35.06 -5.35
N GLY A 778 17.02 -34.40 -6.47
CA GLY A 778 15.96 -33.41 -6.61
C GLY A 778 16.30 -32.05 -5.93
N THR A 779 15.38 -31.13 -6.03
CA THR A 779 15.60 -29.77 -5.51
C THR A 779 15.33 -29.64 -4.01
N VAL A 780 16.18 -28.90 -3.31
CA VAL A 780 15.99 -28.56 -1.88
C VAL A 780 14.71 -27.74 -1.66
N ALA A 781 14.22 -27.05 -2.69
CA ALA A 781 12.98 -26.27 -2.61
C ALA A 781 11.73 -27.12 -2.32
N HIS A 782 11.79 -28.44 -2.62
CA HIS A 782 10.72 -29.40 -2.32
C HIS A 782 10.98 -30.22 -1.04
N ALA A 783 12.11 -30.00 -0.37
CA ALA A 783 12.39 -30.64 0.92
C ALA A 783 11.42 -30.15 1.98
N LEU A 784 10.66 -31.05 2.59
CA LEU A 784 9.71 -30.67 3.63
C LEU A 784 10.44 -30.18 4.89
N TRP A 785 9.90 -29.12 5.51
CA TRP A 785 10.37 -28.62 6.78
C TRP A 785 10.29 -29.71 7.85
N ARG A 786 11.40 -29.99 8.47
CA ARG A 786 11.50 -31.09 9.44
C ARG A 786 10.82 -30.71 10.76
N LYS A 787 10.14 -31.69 11.36
CA LYS A 787 9.51 -31.49 12.67
C LYS A 787 10.55 -31.58 13.77
N ALA A 788 10.49 -30.68 14.73
CA ALA A 788 11.31 -30.73 15.93
C ALA A 788 10.92 -31.93 16.82
N ASP A 789 11.92 -32.59 17.43
CA ASP A 789 11.68 -33.60 18.47
C ASP A 789 11.35 -32.88 19.80
N PRO A 790 10.13 -33.04 20.35
CA PRO A 790 9.74 -32.37 21.57
C PRO A 790 10.61 -32.69 22.77
N SER A 791 11.22 -33.90 22.80
CA SER A 791 12.09 -34.33 23.90
C SER A 791 13.37 -33.51 23.98
N LEU A 792 13.83 -32.96 22.85
CA LEU A 792 15.02 -32.12 22.78
C LEU A 792 14.73 -30.64 23.08
N LEU A 793 13.46 -30.25 23.19
CA LEU A 793 13.04 -28.88 23.53
C LEU A 793 12.89 -28.67 25.05
N VAL A 794 12.94 -29.76 25.82
CA VAL A 794 12.85 -29.67 27.29
C VAL A 794 14.18 -29.17 27.84
N GLU A 795 14.20 -28.02 28.50
CA GLU A 795 15.36 -27.50 29.18
C GLU A 795 15.59 -28.30 30.48
N GLU A 796 16.69 -29.04 30.57
CA GLU A 796 17.06 -29.79 31.79
C GLU A 796 17.40 -28.85 32.94
N LYS A 797 17.93 -27.68 32.65
CA LYS A 797 18.19 -26.61 33.59
C LYS A 797 17.97 -25.24 32.97
N VAL A 798 17.49 -24.31 33.76
CA VAL A 798 17.27 -22.92 33.42
C VAL A 798 18.09 -22.04 34.35
N THR A 799 18.74 -21.04 33.80
CA THR A 799 19.44 -20.01 34.60
C THR A 799 18.44 -18.99 35.12
N ALA A 800 18.21 -19.00 36.42
CA ALA A 800 17.48 -17.96 37.12
C ALA A 800 18.36 -16.73 37.35
N ILE A 801 17.90 -15.56 37.01
CA ILE A 801 18.57 -14.28 37.30
C ILE A 801 18.10 -13.79 38.67
N LEU A 802 19.07 -13.56 39.55
CA LEU A 802 18.82 -13.16 40.94
C LEU A 802 19.18 -11.69 41.13
N GLN A 803 18.17 -10.90 41.50
CA GLN A 803 18.29 -9.45 41.66
C GLN A 803 17.97 -9.03 43.09
N VAL A 804 18.65 -7.97 43.54
CA VAL A 804 18.28 -7.20 44.73
C VAL A 804 18.14 -5.75 44.32
N ASP A 805 16.97 -5.15 44.54
CA ASP A 805 16.60 -3.79 44.12
C ASP A 805 16.81 -3.55 42.61
N GLY A 806 16.43 -4.54 41.76
CA GLY A 806 16.55 -4.49 40.31
C GLY A 806 17.99 -4.70 39.76
N LYS A 807 19.02 -4.84 40.64
CA LYS A 807 20.40 -5.10 40.21
C LYS A 807 20.72 -6.58 40.31
N VAL A 808 21.24 -7.17 39.24
CA VAL A 808 21.67 -8.56 39.17
C VAL A 808 22.80 -8.77 40.20
N ARG A 809 22.61 -9.77 41.10
CA ARG A 809 23.56 -10.11 42.17
C ARG A 809 24.15 -11.50 41.99
N ASP A 810 23.35 -12.40 41.39
CA ASP A 810 23.81 -13.76 41.16
C ASP A 810 23.01 -14.43 40.03
N ARG A 811 23.41 -15.64 39.64
CA ARG A 811 22.70 -16.52 38.71
C ARG A 811 22.67 -17.93 39.26
N LEU A 812 21.56 -18.63 39.13
CA LEU A 812 21.38 -19.96 39.68
C LEU A 812 20.80 -20.91 38.61
N GLU A 813 21.44 -22.03 38.40
CA GLU A 813 20.92 -23.09 37.53
C GLU A 813 19.88 -23.90 38.29
N VAL A 814 18.64 -23.92 37.80
CA VAL A 814 17.49 -24.57 38.45
C VAL A 814 16.70 -25.42 37.46
N SER A 815 15.88 -26.30 37.98
CA SER A 815 14.90 -27.05 37.21
C SER A 815 13.89 -26.10 36.54
N PRO A 816 13.48 -26.28 35.26
CA PRO A 816 12.39 -25.51 34.67
C PRO A 816 11.06 -25.68 35.38
N LYS A 817 10.92 -26.72 36.22
CA LYS A 817 9.70 -27.01 37.00
C LYS A 817 9.80 -26.55 38.45
N ILE A 818 10.84 -25.77 38.82
CA ILE A 818 10.99 -25.25 40.19
C ILE A 818 9.81 -24.36 40.56
N SER A 819 9.31 -24.51 41.78
CA SER A 819 8.27 -23.65 42.32
C SER A 819 8.80 -22.24 42.64
N SER A 820 7.89 -21.25 42.73
CA SER A 820 8.30 -19.89 43.09
C SER A 820 8.92 -19.82 44.51
N ASP A 821 8.35 -20.56 45.45
CA ASP A 821 8.83 -20.58 46.82
C ASP A 821 10.22 -21.23 46.94
N GLU A 822 10.42 -22.36 46.28
CA GLU A 822 11.73 -23.05 46.24
C GLU A 822 12.79 -22.20 45.53
N LEU A 823 12.41 -21.49 44.47
CA LEU A 823 13.34 -20.61 43.76
C LEU A 823 13.73 -19.40 44.60
N GLU A 824 12.80 -18.83 45.36
CA GLU A 824 13.09 -17.74 46.29
C GLU A 824 14.02 -18.19 47.42
N GLU A 825 13.75 -19.35 48.03
CA GLU A 825 14.58 -19.92 49.08
C GLU A 825 16.03 -20.14 48.60
N LYS A 826 16.21 -20.79 47.45
CA LYS A 826 17.52 -21.01 46.83
C LYS A 826 18.20 -19.70 46.44
N ALA A 827 17.46 -18.71 45.96
CA ALA A 827 18.00 -17.41 45.59
C ALA A 827 18.58 -16.68 46.81
N ARG A 828 17.87 -16.69 47.95
CA ARG A 828 18.35 -16.08 49.21
C ARG A 828 19.61 -16.73 49.74
N ALA A 829 19.80 -18.02 49.49
CA ALA A 829 20.97 -18.78 49.93
C ALA A 829 22.23 -18.54 49.06
N THR A 830 22.11 -17.90 47.88
CA THR A 830 23.31 -17.66 47.06
C THR A 830 24.21 -16.58 47.63
N ALA A 831 25.52 -16.74 47.44
CA ALA A 831 26.51 -15.83 48.02
C ALA A 831 26.38 -14.38 47.55
N GLY A 832 25.98 -14.16 46.31
CA GLY A 832 25.78 -12.83 45.73
C GLY A 832 24.58 -12.10 46.32
N VAL A 833 23.45 -12.82 46.48
CA VAL A 833 22.23 -12.28 47.10
C VAL A 833 22.42 -12.08 48.60
N ALA A 834 22.98 -13.06 49.30
CA ALA A 834 23.20 -12.99 50.74
C ALA A 834 24.05 -11.76 51.13
N ARG A 835 25.15 -11.49 50.39
CA ARG A 835 25.97 -10.28 50.58
C ARG A 835 25.19 -8.98 50.31
N ALA A 836 24.31 -8.99 49.35
CA ALA A 836 23.52 -7.78 48.98
C ALA A 836 22.42 -7.50 50.02
N LEU A 837 22.03 -8.48 50.84
CA LEU A 837 21.01 -8.37 51.89
C LEU A 837 21.56 -7.97 53.26
N VAL A 838 22.89 -7.90 53.42
CA VAL A 838 23.50 -7.49 54.72
C VAL A 838 23.05 -6.08 55.09
N GLY A 839 22.44 -5.91 56.30
CA GLY A 839 21.89 -4.61 56.74
C GLY A 839 20.64 -4.15 56.01
N ARG A 840 19.92 -5.08 55.35
CA ARG A 840 18.72 -4.81 54.60
C ARG A 840 17.61 -5.81 54.93
N GLU A 841 16.41 -5.32 55.04
CA GLU A 841 15.18 -6.13 55.19
C GLU A 841 14.44 -6.26 53.88
N VAL A 842 14.06 -7.49 53.48
CA VAL A 842 13.27 -7.72 52.24
C VAL A 842 11.82 -7.35 52.53
N VAL A 843 11.34 -6.34 51.86
CA VAL A 843 9.95 -5.87 51.97
C VAL A 843 9.03 -6.49 50.91
N LYS A 844 9.56 -6.98 49.81
CA LYS A 844 8.82 -7.66 48.77
C LYS A 844 9.73 -8.58 47.94
N ALA A 845 9.24 -9.79 47.66
CA ALA A 845 9.85 -10.69 46.69
C ALA A 845 9.00 -10.73 45.41
N ILE A 846 9.62 -10.54 44.28
CA ILE A 846 9.02 -10.68 42.95
C ILE A 846 9.67 -11.91 42.33
N VAL A 847 8.94 -13.01 42.30
CA VAL A 847 9.43 -14.28 41.78
C VAL A 847 8.67 -14.62 40.49
N ARG A 848 9.42 -14.89 39.44
CA ARG A 848 8.91 -15.40 38.14
C ARG A 848 9.68 -16.70 37.83
N ALA A 849 9.26 -17.76 38.51
CA ALA A 849 9.87 -19.07 38.30
C ALA A 849 9.68 -19.51 36.83
N PRO A 850 10.71 -20.16 36.24
CA PRO A 850 12.02 -20.52 36.80
C PRO A 850 13.11 -19.47 36.55
N ARG A 851 12.83 -18.27 36.02
CA ARG A 851 13.82 -17.39 35.37
C ARG A 851 14.26 -16.17 36.18
N LEU A 852 13.48 -15.70 37.16
CA LEU A 852 13.77 -14.43 37.83
C LEU A 852 13.34 -14.42 39.28
N VAL A 853 14.23 -13.95 40.16
CA VAL A 853 13.91 -13.47 41.52
C VAL A 853 14.43 -12.05 41.66
N ASN A 854 13.57 -11.13 42.08
CA ASN A 854 13.97 -9.79 42.48
C ASN A 854 13.49 -9.50 43.92
N LEU A 855 14.42 -9.32 44.85
CA LEU A 855 14.18 -8.98 46.24
C LEU A 855 14.22 -7.47 46.40
N VAL A 856 13.12 -6.84 46.71
CA VAL A 856 13.04 -5.40 47.01
C VAL A 856 13.27 -5.20 48.48
N THR A 857 14.23 -4.28 48.84
CA THR A 857 14.68 -4.12 50.21
C THR A 857 14.54 -2.71 50.72
N LYS A 858 14.52 -2.54 52.05
CA LYS A 858 14.74 -1.26 52.75
C LYS A 858 15.95 -1.38 53.67
N ALA A 859 16.62 -0.28 53.99
CA ALA A 859 17.70 -0.25 55.00
C ALA A 859 17.09 -0.58 56.40
N VAL A 860 17.80 -1.40 57.17
CA VAL A 860 17.43 -1.71 58.56
C VAL A 860 17.94 -0.64 59.47
#